data_b3b136ec70accab8baf25b762002f557
#
_entry.id   b3b136ec70accab8baf25b762002f557
#
_cell.length_a   1.000
_cell.length_b   1.000
_cell.length_c   1.000
_cell.angle_alpha   90.00
_cell.angle_beta   90.00
_cell.angle_gamma   90.00
#
_symmetry.space_group_name_H-M   'P 1'
#
loop_
_entity.id
_entity.type
_entity.pdbx_description
1 polymer ?
#
loop_
_entity_poly.entity_id
_entity_poly.type
_entity_poly.pdbx_seq_one_letter_code
_entity_poly.pdbx_strand_id
1 'polypeptide(L)'
;MIRAAIKSLLGRKVRLLLSTFAIVLGVAFVAGSLIFSDTLSRSFTALFASTVGDVVVRPEGGTTADGAPSTVTLPGSLVEQLRDTPGAARVDGNVSAIGVFVVSRTGKVVSGFGPPAIGSNWSDAPAGHGLEGLRIVQGKEPHGADEVVLDERTAERAGYVVGDKVTIIPSTMLADPKSGAPVAPTRIQPELVGIAGFPNGGSLNGATYAAFDTPTAQELFLGGQDVYTDIWVTADDGVSQEQLRDAVRPDLPDKVEAVTGDDAADESASDLVDAISFLTTFLLIFAGISLVVGAFLIVNTFSILVAQRSRELALLRALGASKRQVMWSVQLEAFVLGVLGATIGLGLGVLLAMGIRALFANFGLDLSGQPLIFAPRTFIASYAVGILVTMAAAWLPARRTGRISPVQAMRDDIALPESSLRRRFVWGLALTVAGLVVLALGLFVDLPHSGWQVGGGVLAILLGVAAMSPVISKPFLALARSAYAQVFGSVGNLAGQNSLRNPRRTTATASALMIGLALACTMAIVGDSAKASIDQSVSQNFVGDFVVSNVIGTGFSPAIGEQMSKVDGVDQVVRERFGNAERKGDNQFVAAVDPAYVDALELDLDTSGAPGGGAVLLQRSWADDHDLATGDDVTLDMPVGSRTYSVSGVFEDNPVVAAPIVLSLDDFAEAGFPASDNVLILFTDDSAGIQDRLDAVVADLPVVTVKDQTAFAKEQREPIDQFVLMIFALLGLALVIAVLGIVNTLALSVIERTREVGLLRAIGLSRAQLRLMITLESVVIAVLGAVLGVVLGLGFGVALMYAVRDQGLEVISVPVGQLAVFLVLSVVIGVLAAVLPARRAARLDVLRAIATD
;
A
#
# COMPACT_ATOMS: atom_id res chain seq x y z
N MET A 1 -47.70 9.00 -7.52
CA MET A 1 -46.63 8.81 -6.55
C MET A 1 -45.28 9.20 -7.14
N ILE A 2 -44.80 8.63 -8.25
CA ILE A 2 -43.48 8.92 -8.86
C ILE A 2 -43.29 10.41 -9.21
N ARG A 3 -44.27 11.02 -9.90
CA ARG A 3 -44.20 12.47 -10.21
C ARG A 3 -44.20 13.39 -8.99
N ALA A 4 -44.86 12.99 -7.90
CA ALA A 4 -44.84 13.74 -6.63
C ALA A 4 -43.49 13.60 -5.93
N ALA A 5 -42.87 12.40 -5.94
CA ALA A 5 -41.53 12.16 -5.41
C ALA A 5 -40.48 12.99 -6.15
N ILE A 6 -40.47 13.00 -7.48
CA ILE A 6 -39.53 13.79 -8.29
C ILE A 6 -39.71 15.30 -8.08
N LYS A 7 -40.94 15.82 -8.04
CA LYS A 7 -41.19 17.26 -7.75
C LYS A 7 -40.77 17.67 -6.34
N SER A 8 -40.96 16.76 -5.35
CA SER A 8 -40.47 16.95 -3.98
C SER A 8 -38.95 17.01 -3.89
N LEU A 9 -38.26 16.16 -4.69
CA LEU A 9 -36.81 16.17 -4.84
C LEU A 9 -36.28 17.49 -5.38
N LEU A 10 -36.86 18.01 -6.45
CA LEU A 10 -36.43 19.27 -7.10
C LEU A 10 -36.69 20.53 -6.23
N GLY A 11 -37.64 20.49 -5.31
CA GLY A 11 -37.96 21.61 -4.42
C GLY A 11 -36.98 21.83 -3.26
N ARG A 12 -36.10 20.84 -2.97
CA ARG A 12 -35.25 20.84 -1.77
C ARG A 12 -33.74 20.63 -2.07
N LYS A 13 -33.23 21.30 -3.10
CA LYS A 13 -31.89 21.13 -3.71
C LYS A 13 -30.72 21.08 -2.70
N VAL A 14 -30.69 21.97 -1.69
CA VAL A 14 -29.57 22.05 -0.74
C VAL A 14 -29.49 20.83 0.19
N ARG A 15 -30.63 20.28 0.61
CA ARG A 15 -30.66 19.10 1.50
C ARG A 15 -30.26 17.83 0.74
N LEU A 16 -30.74 17.73 -0.50
CA LEU A 16 -30.37 16.62 -1.38
C LEU A 16 -28.87 16.61 -1.69
N LEU A 17 -28.30 17.77 -1.98
CA LEU A 17 -26.85 17.90 -2.19
C LEU A 17 -26.04 17.37 -1.00
N LEU A 18 -26.44 17.70 0.24
CA LEU A 18 -25.72 17.27 1.43
C LEU A 18 -25.84 15.76 1.70
N SER A 19 -27.00 15.13 1.41
CA SER A 19 -27.17 13.69 1.55
C SER A 19 -26.51 12.90 0.43
N THR A 20 -26.59 13.39 -0.82
CA THR A 20 -25.94 12.80 -1.98
C THR A 20 -24.41 12.85 -1.84
N PHE A 21 -23.88 13.88 -1.21
CA PHE A 21 -22.45 14.06 -1.06
C PHE A 21 -21.77 12.93 -0.27
N ALA A 22 -22.42 12.39 0.77
CA ALA A 22 -21.90 11.24 1.51
C ALA A 22 -21.85 9.96 0.63
N ILE A 23 -22.86 9.79 -0.22
CA ILE A 23 -22.90 8.67 -1.19
C ILE A 23 -21.78 8.86 -2.23
N VAL A 24 -21.69 10.08 -2.77
CA VAL A 24 -20.67 10.46 -3.77
C VAL A 24 -19.26 10.15 -3.29
N LEU A 25 -18.91 10.55 -2.06
CA LEU A 25 -17.58 10.30 -1.51
C LEU A 25 -17.30 8.82 -1.26
N GLY A 26 -18.28 8.08 -0.72
CA GLY A 26 -18.13 6.63 -0.52
C GLY A 26 -17.93 5.89 -1.84
N VAL A 27 -18.74 6.22 -2.86
CA VAL A 27 -18.59 5.64 -4.20
C VAL A 27 -17.31 6.10 -4.89
N ALA A 28 -16.92 7.38 -4.74
CA ALA A 28 -15.69 7.91 -5.31
C ALA A 28 -14.45 7.16 -4.79
N PHE A 29 -14.46 6.81 -3.49
CA PHE A 29 -13.35 6.05 -2.92
C PHE A 29 -13.30 4.61 -3.46
N VAL A 30 -14.44 3.91 -3.53
CA VAL A 30 -14.52 2.57 -4.11
C VAL A 30 -14.11 2.59 -5.60
N ALA A 31 -14.67 3.52 -6.37
CA ALA A 31 -14.35 3.64 -7.79
C ALA A 31 -12.88 4.01 -8.01
N GLY A 32 -12.36 4.99 -7.26
CA GLY A 32 -10.97 5.44 -7.37
C GLY A 32 -9.97 4.35 -7.03
N SER A 33 -10.22 3.57 -5.96
CA SER A 33 -9.37 2.43 -5.58
C SER A 33 -9.39 1.33 -6.64
N LEU A 34 -10.57 0.99 -7.20
CA LEU A 34 -10.68 -0.03 -8.24
C LEU A 34 -10.05 0.43 -9.56
N ILE A 35 -10.28 1.69 -9.99
CA ILE A 35 -9.65 2.24 -11.19
C ILE A 35 -8.12 2.23 -11.05
N PHE A 36 -7.61 2.64 -9.89
CA PHE A 36 -6.16 2.62 -9.64
C PHE A 36 -5.60 1.20 -9.65
N SER A 37 -6.25 0.26 -8.95
CA SER A 37 -5.85 -1.15 -8.92
C SER A 37 -5.87 -1.80 -10.31
N ASP A 38 -6.95 -1.58 -11.09
CA ASP A 38 -7.05 -2.09 -12.47
C ASP A 38 -6.00 -1.47 -13.39
N THR A 39 -5.73 -0.17 -13.24
CA THR A 39 -4.71 0.54 -14.00
C THR A 39 -3.33 0.00 -13.65
N LEU A 40 -3.03 -0.19 -12.37
CA LEU A 40 -1.76 -0.72 -11.89
C LEU A 40 -1.50 -2.12 -12.45
N SER A 41 -2.42 -3.06 -12.24
CA SER A 41 -2.29 -4.44 -12.73
C SER A 41 -2.11 -4.49 -14.25
N ARG A 42 -2.99 -3.82 -15.01
CA ARG A 42 -2.87 -3.83 -16.47
C ARG A 42 -1.65 -3.08 -17.00
N SER A 43 -1.17 -2.06 -16.29
CA SER A 43 0.06 -1.36 -16.69
C SER A 43 1.26 -2.29 -16.63
N PHE A 44 1.35 -3.16 -15.63
CA PHE A 44 2.42 -4.15 -15.53
C PHE A 44 2.26 -5.27 -16.56
N THR A 45 1.07 -5.87 -16.69
CA THR A 45 0.85 -6.89 -17.74
C THR A 45 1.14 -6.34 -19.14
N ALA A 46 0.67 -5.13 -19.46
CA ALA A 46 0.95 -4.50 -20.76
C ALA A 46 2.43 -4.18 -20.96
N LEU A 47 3.14 -3.78 -19.90
CA LEU A 47 4.57 -3.55 -19.95
C LEU A 47 5.30 -4.85 -20.32
N PHE A 48 5.08 -5.92 -19.58
CA PHE A 48 5.73 -7.20 -19.83
C PHE A 48 5.36 -7.76 -21.20
N ALA A 49 4.09 -7.70 -21.60
CA ALA A 49 3.66 -8.10 -22.94
C ALA A 49 4.32 -7.29 -24.07
N SER A 50 4.70 -6.03 -23.83
CA SER A 50 5.41 -5.20 -24.79
C SER A 50 6.92 -5.34 -24.79
N THR A 51 7.45 -6.19 -23.91
CA THR A 51 8.90 -6.43 -23.74
C THR A 51 9.28 -7.90 -23.97
N VAL A 52 8.37 -8.74 -24.44
CA VAL A 52 8.64 -10.16 -24.78
C VAL A 52 8.13 -10.49 -26.18
N GLY A 53 8.76 -11.46 -26.86
CA GLY A 53 8.30 -11.97 -28.15
C GLY A 53 7.05 -12.86 -28.05
N ASP A 54 6.58 -13.42 -29.17
CA ASP A 54 5.42 -14.32 -29.19
C ASP A 54 5.66 -15.62 -28.43
N VAL A 55 6.88 -16.15 -28.48
CA VAL A 55 7.33 -17.29 -27.65
C VAL A 55 8.67 -16.92 -27.02
N VAL A 56 8.80 -17.24 -25.74
CA VAL A 56 10.04 -17.07 -24.98
C VAL A 56 10.61 -18.45 -24.67
N VAL A 57 11.85 -18.67 -25.08
CA VAL A 57 12.63 -19.87 -24.73
C VAL A 57 13.59 -19.48 -23.62
N ARG A 58 13.47 -20.15 -22.48
CA ARG A 58 14.21 -19.83 -21.26
C ARG A 58 14.61 -21.10 -20.50
N PRO A 59 15.56 -21.04 -19.56
CA PRO A 59 15.82 -22.15 -18.64
C PRO A 59 14.56 -22.50 -17.84
N GLU A 60 14.37 -23.80 -17.55
CA GLU A 60 13.26 -24.30 -16.73
C GLU A 60 13.28 -23.64 -15.35
N GLY A 61 12.14 -23.13 -14.87
CA GLY A 61 12.05 -22.39 -13.60
C GLY A 61 12.24 -20.87 -13.75
N GLY A 62 12.49 -20.36 -14.92
CA GLY A 62 12.42 -18.92 -15.27
C GLY A 62 13.36 -18.03 -14.47
N THR A 63 12.82 -16.91 -14.01
CA THR A 63 13.44 -16.07 -12.98
C THR A 63 13.22 -16.71 -11.61
N THR A 64 14.26 -16.70 -10.76
CA THR A 64 14.08 -17.08 -9.35
C THR A 64 13.00 -16.21 -8.71
N ALA A 65 12.30 -16.72 -7.68
CA ALA A 65 11.19 -16.01 -7.01
C ALA A 65 11.52 -14.56 -6.56
N ASP A 66 12.80 -14.21 -6.48
CA ASP A 66 13.29 -12.87 -6.15
C ASP A 66 13.63 -12.01 -7.38
N GLY A 67 13.28 -12.47 -8.60
CA GLY A 67 13.58 -11.74 -9.83
C GLY A 67 15.05 -11.75 -10.24
N ALA A 68 15.90 -12.55 -9.58
CA ALA A 68 17.28 -12.74 -10.00
C ALA A 68 17.33 -13.60 -11.27
N PRO A 69 18.14 -13.24 -12.27
CA PRO A 69 18.29 -14.04 -13.48
C PRO A 69 18.86 -15.42 -13.14
N SER A 70 18.34 -16.46 -13.80
CA SER A 70 18.92 -17.80 -13.73
C SER A 70 20.41 -17.72 -14.12
N THR A 71 21.26 -18.47 -13.41
CA THR A 71 22.68 -18.62 -13.79
C THR A 71 22.85 -19.53 -15.01
N VAL A 72 21.78 -20.21 -15.43
CA VAL A 72 21.76 -21.04 -16.63
C VAL A 72 21.56 -20.14 -17.85
N THR A 73 22.45 -20.25 -18.81
CA THR A 73 22.41 -19.47 -20.05
C THR A 73 22.15 -20.37 -21.25
N LEU A 74 21.60 -19.79 -22.31
CA LEU A 74 21.30 -20.48 -23.56
C LEU A 74 22.42 -20.24 -24.59
N PRO A 75 22.97 -21.27 -25.23
CA PRO A 75 24.05 -21.09 -26.21
C PRO A 75 23.57 -20.42 -27.49
N GLY A 76 24.42 -19.58 -28.11
CA GLY A 76 24.12 -18.88 -29.36
C GLY A 76 23.75 -19.85 -30.52
N SER A 77 24.27 -21.05 -30.51
CA SER A 77 23.88 -22.11 -31.47
C SER A 77 22.38 -22.46 -31.43
N LEU A 78 21.72 -22.28 -30.28
CA LEU A 78 20.27 -22.52 -30.15
C LEU A 78 19.47 -21.45 -30.92
N VAL A 79 19.93 -20.22 -30.95
CA VAL A 79 19.31 -19.14 -31.75
C VAL A 79 19.32 -19.50 -33.21
N GLU A 80 20.46 -20.01 -33.75
CA GLU A 80 20.58 -20.43 -35.12
C GLU A 80 19.69 -21.64 -35.44
N GLN A 81 19.60 -22.62 -34.52
CA GLN A 81 18.75 -23.81 -34.67
C GLN A 81 17.25 -23.42 -34.73
N LEU A 82 16.82 -22.51 -33.86
CA LEU A 82 15.41 -22.11 -33.79
C LEU A 82 14.96 -21.27 -34.99
N ARG A 83 15.87 -20.66 -35.77
CA ARG A 83 15.52 -19.95 -37.02
C ARG A 83 14.91 -20.86 -38.08
N ASP A 84 15.21 -22.15 -38.06
CA ASP A 84 14.69 -23.12 -38.99
C ASP A 84 13.34 -23.71 -38.53
N THR A 85 12.81 -23.28 -37.35
CA THR A 85 11.55 -23.81 -36.81
C THR A 85 10.35 -23.36 -37.68
N PRO A 86 9.45 -24.24 -38.11
CA PRO A 86 8.29 -23.89 -38.90
C PRO A 86 7.37 -22.92 -38.16
N GLY A 87 7.05 -21.79 -38.77
CA GLY A 87 6.20 -20.73 -38.16
C GLY A 87 6.95 -19.65 -37.40
N ALA A 88 8.29 -19.71 -37.34
CA ALA A 88 9.13 -18.67 -36.79
C ALA A 88 9.51 -17.66 -37.88
N ALA A 89 9.01 -16.42 -37.76
CA ALA A 89 9.38 -15.32 -38.66
C ALA A 89 10.77 -14.75 -38.32
N ARG A 90 11.11 -14.71 -37.01
CA ARG A 90 12.34 -14.13 -36.51
C ARG A 90 12.71 -14.77 -35.17
N VAL A 91 14.01 -14.90 -34.92
CA VAL A 91 14.56 -15.40 -33.63
C VAL A 91 15.66 -14.46 -33.16
N ASP A 92 15.51 -13.95 -31.98
CA ASP A 92 16.43 -12.98 -31.34
C ASP A 92 16.91 -13.52 -29.98
N GLY A 93 18.22 -13.52 -29.77
CA GLY A 93 18.80 -13.78 -28.47
C GLY A 93 18.75 -12.52 -27.59
N ASN A 94 18.24 -12.68 -26.39
CA ASN A 94 18.14 -11.60 -25.43
C ASN A 94 19.17 -11.77 -24.31
N VAL A 95 19.84 -10.68 -23.94
CA VAL A 95 20.74 -10.56 -22.80
C VAL A 95 20.13 -9.55 -21.87
N SER A 96 19.73 -9.98 -20.69
CA SER A 96 19.10 -9.12 -19.70
C SER A 96 19.80 -9.25 -18.35
N ALA A 97 20.00 -8.13 -17.67
CA ALA A 97 20.63 -8.04 -16.37
C ALA A 97 19.88 -7.03 -15.48
N ILE A 98 19.69 -7.39 -14.22
CA ILE A 98 19.13 -6.50 -13.19
C ILE A 98 20.30 -5.85 -12.42
N GLY A 99 20.13 -4.59 -11.99
CA GLY A 99 21.15 -3.87 -11.23
C GLY A 99 22.10 -3.04 -12.10
N VAL A 100 21.63 -2.57 -13.26
CA VAL A 100 22.39 -1.68 -14.14
C VAL A 100 21.98 -0.23 -13.89
N PHE A 101 22.76 0.46 -13.05
CA PHE A 101 22.38 1.77 -12.53
C PHE A 101 22.89 2.91 -13.41
N VAL A 102 21.96 3.78 -13.79
CA VAL A 102 22.28 5.06 -14.40
C VAL A 102 22.48 6.12 -13.32
N VAL A 103 23.62 6.79 -13.32
CA VAL A 103 23.92 7.89 -12.40
C VAL A 103 23.60 9.21 -13.09
N SER A 104 22.81 10.06 -12.45
CA SER A 104 22.43 11.36 -12.99
C SER A 104 23.62 12.32 -13.06
N ARG A 105 23.48 13.41 -13.80
CA ARG A 105 24.47 14.51 -13.85
C ARG A 105 24.77 15.14 -12.48
N THR A 106 23.88 14.96 -11.50
CA THR A 106 24.08 15.42 -10.12
C THR A 106 24.78 14.41 -9.22
N GLY A 107 25.23 13.27 -9.77
CA GLY A 107 25.91 12.21 -9.02
C GLY A 107 24.96 11.27 -8.24
N LYS A 108 23.64 11.37 -8.43
CA LYS A 108 22.67 10.50 -7.77
C LYS A 108 22.26 9.37 -8.70
N VAL A 109 22.06 8.19 -8.13
CA VAL A 109 21.48 7.04 -8.86
C VAL A 109 20.06 7.36 -9.28
N VAL A 110 19.74 7.09 -10.53
CA VAL A 110 18.39 7.20 -11.07
C VAL A 110 17.69 5.88 -10.82
N SER A 111 17.06 5.72 -9.66
CA SER A 111 16.23 4.56 -9.33
C SER A 111 14.87 5.01 -8.84
N GLY A 112 13.87 4.12 -8.92
CA GLY A 112 12.56 4.25 -8.28
C GLY A 112 12.46 3.29 -7.10
N PHE A 113 11.50 3.52 -6.21
CA PHE A 113 11.18 2.55 -5.15
C PHE A 113 10.43 1.36 -5.78
N GLY A 114 11.06 0.18 -5.79
CA GLY A 114 10.48 -1.08 -6.27
C GLY A 114 10.83 -1.48 -7.71
N PRO A 115 10.70 -0.61 -8.76
CA PRO A 115 11.04 -1.02 -10.12
C PRO A 115 12.54 -1.23 -10.32
N PRO A 116 12.95 -2.30 -11.04
CA PRO A 116 14.36 -2.65 -11.23
C PRO A 116 15.10 -1.68 -12.16
N ALA A 117 16.43 -1.65 -12.03
CA ALA A 117 17.33 -1.04 -13.01
C ALA A 117 17.79 -2.14 -13.98
N ILE A 118 17.42 -2.05 -15.24
CA ILE A 118 17.59 -3.09 -16.25
C ILE A 118 18.65 -2.68 -17.25
N GLY A 119 19.61 -3.57 -17.51
CA GLY A 119 20.51 -3.53 -18.65
C GLY A 119 20.18 -4.63 -19.63
N SER A 120 20.25 -4.36 -20.94
CA SER A 120 20.03 -5.40 -21.94
C SER A 120 20.83 -5.16 -23.22
N ASN A 121 20.80 -6.13 -24.13
CA ASN A 121 21.15 -5.85 -25.51
C ASN A 121 20.00 -5.11 -26.20
N TRP A 122 20.33 -4.26 -27.16
CA TRP A 122 19.34 -3.62 -28.03
C TRP A 122 18.79 -4.62 -29.04
N SER A 123 17.48 -4.71 -29.16
CA SER A 123 16.78 -5.41 -30.20
C SER A 123 15.61 -4.56 -30.71
N ASP A 124 15.41 -4.53 -32.02
CA ASP A 124 14.25 -3.96 -32.68
C ASP A 124 13.15 -4.99 -32.96
N ALA A 125 13.23 -6.14 -32.26
CA ALA A 125 12.25 -7.21 -32.39
C ALA A 125 10.85 -6.70 -32.03
N PRO A 126 9.80 -7.10 -32.76
CA PRO A 126 8.44 -6.82 -32.35
C PRO A 126 8.13 -7.56 -31.04
N ALA A 127 7.31 -6.95 -30.23
CA ALA A 127 6.72 -7.62 -29.07
C ALA A 127 5.61 -8.59 -29.52
N GLY A 128 5.15 -9.44 -28.60
CA GLY A 128 4.09 -10.41 -28.86
C GLY A 128 2.83 -9.77 -29.48
N HIS A 129 2.11 -10.54 -30.26
CA HIS A 129 0.94 -10.10 -31.06
C HIS A 129 1.25 -9.00 -32.09
N GLY A 130 2.50 -8.88 -32.53
CA GLY A 130 2.93 -7.83 -33.46
C GLY A 130 2.85 -6.42 -32.88
N LEU A 131 2.85 -6.29 -31.55
CA LEU A 131 2.94 -4.99 -30.89
C LEU A 131 4.30 -4.37 -31.17
N GLU A 132 4.30 -3.06 -31.32
CA GLU A 132 5.55 -2.32 -31.43
C GLU A 132 6.23 -2.28 -30.07
N GLY A 133 7.39 -2.94 -29.94
CA GLY A 133 8.26 -2.87 -28.77
C GLY A 133 8.91 -1.50 -28.58
N LEU A 134 9.98 -1.44 -27.80
CA LEU A 134 10.81 -0.25 -27.64
C LEU A 134 11.43 0.15 -28.99
N ARG A 135 11.32 1.42 -29.36
CA ARG A 135 11.92 1.97 -30.59
C ARG A 135 12.76 3.22 -30.28
N ILE A 136 13.75 3.46 -31.11
CA ILE A 136 14.51 4.72 -31.06
C ILE A 136 13.58 5.87 -31.44
N VAL A 137 13.34 6.76 -30.49
CA VAL A 137 12.56 8.00 -30.69
C VAL A 137 13.46 9.20 -31.00
N GLN A 138 14.75 9.13 -30.58
CA GLN A 138 15.75 10.15 -30.86
C GLN A 138 17.12 9.50 -30.97
N GLY A 139 17.93 9.91 -31.95
CA GLY A 139 19.29 9.40 -32.16
C GLY A 139 19.32 8.14 -33.02
N LYS A 140 20.21 7.22 -32.72
CA LYS A 140 20.48 5.97 -33.44
C LYS A 140 20.62 4.78 -32.48
N GLU A 141 20.64 3.58 -33.06
CA GLU A 141 20.94 2.33 -32.33
C GLU A 141 22.39 2.27 -31.85
N PRO A 142 22.69 1.53 -30.78
CA PRO A 142 24.07 1.42 -30.27
C PRO A 142 24.86 0.41 -31.13
N HIS A 143 26.10 0.77 -31.44
CA HIS A 143 27.04 -0.07 -32.19
C HIS A 143 28.43 0.03 -31.56
N GLY A 144 28.81 -0.94 -30.74
CA GLY A 144 30.11 -1.02 -30.06
C GLY A 144 30.10 -0.61 -28.59
N ALA A 145 31.19 -0.92 -27.92
CA ALA A 145 31.33 -0.87 -26.47
C ALA A 145 31.16 0.53 -25.83
N ASP A 146 31.34 1.59 -26.60
CA ASP A 146 31.27 2.98 -26.09
C ASP A 146 29.92 3.66 -26.34
N GLU A 147 28.90 2.92 -26.80
CA GLU A 147 27.59 3.47 -27.14
C GLU A 147 26.49 2.84 -26.27
N VAL A 148 25.50 3.65 -25.86
CA VAL A 148 24.34 3.22 -25.08
C VAL A 148 23.06 3.90 -25.53
N VAL A 149 21.96 3.23 -25.38
CA VAL A 149 20.61 3.76 -25.50
C VAL A 149 19.95 3.74 -24.14
N LEU A 150 19.28 4.82 -23.76
CA LEU A 150 18.45 4.90 -22.54
C LEU A 150 16.97 5.03 -22.93
N ASP A 151 16.09 4.59 -22.05
CA ASP A 151 14.67 4.96 -22.20
C ASP A 151 14.46 6.45 -21.91
N GLU A 152 13.40 7.02 -22.49
CA GLU A 152 13.09 8.45 -22.45
C GLU A 152 12.99 8.98 -21.00
N ARG A 153 12.36 8.24 -20.11
CA ARG A 153 12.21 8.64 -18.70
C ARG A 153 13.51 8.58 -17.93
N THR A 154 14.32 7.57 -18.16
CA THR A 154 15.65 7.47 -17.56
C THR A 154 16.55 8.62 -18.02
N ALA A 155 16.55 8.92 -19.32
CA ALA A 155 17.31 10.05 -19.87
C ALA A 155 16.86 11.39 -19.27
N GLU A 156 15.55 11.63 -19.19
CA GLU A 156 14.95 12.84 -18.61
C GLU A 156 15.32 13.00 -17.12
N ARG A 157 15.14 11.93 -16.30
CA ARG A 157 15.44 11.94 -14.86
C ARG A 157 16.93 12.09 -14.57
N ALA A 158 17.78 11.46 -15.38
CA ALA A 158 19.22 11.57 -15.30
C ALA A 158 19.76 12.94 -15.79
N GLY A 159 18.97 13.64 -16.62
CA GLY A 159 19.34 14.92 -17.23
C GLY A 159 20.29 14.78 -18.42
N TYR A 160 20.31 13.64 -19.10
CA TYR A 160 21.14 13.37 -20.27
C TYR A 160 20.39 13.64 -21.57
N VAL A 161 21.15 14.04 -22.60
CA VAL A 161 20.71 14.20 -23.97
C VAL A 161 21.63 13.44 -24.92
N VAL A 162 21.16 13.10 -26.10
CA VAL A 162 21.95 12.39 -27.12
C VAL A 162 23.27 13.14 -27.36
N GLY A 163 24.39 12.42 -27.31
CA GLY A 163 25.76 12.94 -27.42
C GLY A 163 26.48 13.12 -26.07
N ASP A 164 25.76 12.98 -24.95
CA ASP A 164 26.39 13.05 -23.62
C ASP A 164 27.06 11.71 -23.23
N LYS A 165 28.06 11.77 -22.38
CA LYS A 165 28.60 10.60 -21.69
C LYS A 165 27.76 10.26 -20.48
N VAL A 166 27.19 9.05 -20.46
CA VAL A 166 26.35 8.54 -19.39
C VAL A 166 27.19 7.73 -18.42
N THR A 167 27.08 8.03 -17.14
CA THR A 167 27.70 7.20 -16.11
C THR A 167 26.77 6.04 -15.78
N ILE A 168 27.23 4.80 -15.99
CA ILE A 168 26.53 3.57 -15.69
C ILE A 168 27.37 2.69 -14.78
N ILE A 169 26.75 2.09 -13.78
CA ILE A 169 27.38 1.15 -12.86
C ILE A 169 26.59 -0.17 -12.98
N PRO A 170 27.14 -1.18 -13.69
CA PRO A 170 26.57 -2.51 -13.69
C PRO A 170 26.88 -3.17 -12.33
N SER A 171 25.84 -3.59 -11.62
CA SER A 171 25.96 -4.35 -10.36
C SER A 171 26.17 -5.84 -10.58
N THR A 172 25.88 -6.34 -11.76
CA THR A 172 26.05 -7.73 -12.11
C THR A 172 27.55 -8.04 -12.17
N MET A 173 27.95 -8.85 -11.22
CA MET A 173 29.34 -9.25 -11.05
C MET A 173 29.54 -10.63 -11.59
N LEU A 174 30.14 -10.68 -12.71
CA LEU A 174 30.67 -11.94 -13.21
C LEU A 174 32.08 -12.10 -12.65
N ALA A 175 32.36 -13.31 -12.13
CA ALA A 175 33.74 -13.73 -12.02
C ALA A 175 34.34 -13.76 -13.43
N ASP A 176 35.58 -13.29 -13.59
CA ASP A 176 36.30 -13.47 -14.86
C ASP A 176 36.24 -14.97 -15.25
N PRO A 177 35.63 -15.30 -16.41
CA PRO A 177 35.43 -16.70 -16.79
C PRO A 177 36.72 -17.51 -16.89
N LYS A 178 37.87 -16.84 -16.99
CA LYS A 178 39.19 -17.44 -17.14
C LYS A 178 39.92 -17.62 -15.82
N SER A 179 39.73 -16.77 -14.88
CA SER A 179 40.45 -16.78 -13.60
C SER A 179 39.59 -17.13 -12.40
N GLY A 180 38.25 -17.06 -12.54
CA GLY A 180 37.30 -17.14 -11.41
C GLY A 180 37.44 -15.99 -10.43
N ALA A 181 38.28 -15.00 -10.74
CA ALA A 181 38.50 -13.86 -9.86
C ALA A 181 37.34 -12.85 -9.97
N PRO A 182 36.93 -12.26 -8.83
CA PRO A 182 35.88 -11.24 -8.84
C PRO A 182 36.33 -10.03 -9.68
N VAL A 183 35.48 -9.63 -10.62
CA VAL A 183 35.70 -8.41 -11.40
C VAL A 183 35.21 -7.22 -10.56
N ALA A 184 36.06 -6.20 -10.41
CA ALA A 184 35.65 -4.96 -9.71
C ALA A 184 34.47 -4.30 -10.46
N PRO A 185 33.48 -3.70 -9.76
CA PRO A 185 32.44 -2.95 -10.41
C PRO A 185 33.09 -1.83 -11.22
N THR A 186 32.94 -1.91 -12.52
CA THR A 186 33.50 -0.94 -13.45
C THR A 186 32.47 0.13 -13.74
N ARG A 187 32.75 1.34 -13.30
CA ARG A 187 32.03 2.51 -13.78
C ARG A 187 32.36 2.67 -15.27
N ILE A 188 31.35 2.54 -16.12
CA ILE A 188 31.47 2.77 -17.55
C ILE A 188 30.88 4.13 -17.92
N GLN A 189 31.40 4.74 -18.99
CA GLN A 189 30.93 6.05 -19.47
C GLN A 189 30.68 6.03 -21.00
N PRO A 190 29.74 5.20 -21.48
CA PRO A 190 29.39 5.20 -22.88
C PRO A 190 28.73 6.50 -23.31
N GLU A 191 28.77 6.81 -24.60
CA GLU A 191 28.04 7.91 -25.22
C GLU A 191 26.58 7.56 -25.41
N LEU A 192 25.66 8.42 -25.01
CA LEU A 192 24.23 8.28 -25.27
C LEU A 192 23.96 8.55 -26.74
N VAL A 193 23.83 7.50 -27.54
CA VAL A 193 23.63 7.61 -29.00
C VAL A 193 22.16 7.62 -29.40
N GLY A 194 21.28 7.12 -28.52
CA GLY A 194 19.86 7.08 -28.79
C GLY A 194 19.02 7.12 -27.51
N ILE A 195 17.80 7.57 -27.67
CA ILE A 195 16.74 7.51 -26.65
C ILE A 195 15.64 6.63 -27.20
N ALA A 196 15.25 5.61 -26.43
CA ALA A 196 14.20 4.66 -26.76
C ALA A 196 12.89 5.03 -26.04
N GLY A 197 11.77 4.76 -26.67
CA GLY A 197 10.44 4.98 -26.13
C GLY A 197 9.40 4.05 -26.73
N PHE A 198 8.23 4.01 -26.14
CA PHE A 198 7.09 3.29 -26.72
C PHE A 198 6.34 4.19 -27.69
N PRO A 199 6.03 3.74 -28.91
CA PRO A 199 5.36 4.56 -29.94
C PRO A 199 4.01 5.14 -29.52
N ASN A 200 3.32 4.47 -28.60
CA ASN A 200 2.00 4.87 -28.10
C ASN A 200 2.07 5.68 -26.79
N GLY A 201 3.26 6.12 -26.38
CA GLY A 201 3.47 6.83 -25.12
C GLY A 201 3.26 5.89 -23.94
N GLY A 202 4.29 5.21 -23.54
CA GLY A 202 4.35 4.37 -22.34
C GLY A 202 5.57 4.73 -21.51
N SER A 203 5.68 4.15 -20.35
CA SER A 203 6.89 4.17 -19.53
C SER A 203 7.14 2.79 -18.97
N LEU A 204 8.36 2.54 -18.54
CA LEU A 204 8.73 1.30 -17.84
C LEU A 204 8.26 1.30 -16.37
N ASN A 205 7.17 2.03 -16.07
CA ASN A 205 6.52 2.12 -14.76
C ASN A 205 7.48 2.46 -13.59
N GLY A 206 8.55 3.22 -13.91
CA GLY A 206 9.55 3.63 -12.94
C GLY A 206 10.86 2.83 -13.00
N ALA A 207 10.91 1.68 -13.70
CA ALA A 207 12.15 1.00 -14.01
C ALA A 207 13.06 1.88 -14.87
N THR A 208 14.37 1.68 -14.76
CA THR A 208 15.35 2.30 -15.63
C THR A 208 15.88 1.27 -16.64
N TYR A 209 16.17 1.73 -17.85
CA TYR A 209 16.61 0.84 -18.91
C TYR A 209 17.82 1.43 -19.66
N ALA A 210 18.85 0.60 -19.77
CA ALA A 210 20.06 0.90 -20.53
C ALA A 210 20.37 -0.25 -21.48
N ALA A 211 20.37 0.02 -22.79
CA ALA A 211 20.63 -0.99 -23.80
C ALA A 211 21.94 -0.75 -24.53
N PHE A 212 22.67 -1.84 -24.77
CA PHE A 212 23.95 -1.90 -25.45
C PHE A 212 23.82 -2.73 -26.72
N ASP A 213 24.83 -2.74 -27.58
CA ASP A 213 24.87 -3.74 -28.65
C ASP A 213 25.09 -5.14 -28.07
N THR A 214 24.68 -6.18 -28.78
CA THR A 214 24.69 -7.57 -28.25
C THR A 214 26.07 -8.03 -27.78
N PRO A 215 27.18 -7.82 -28.51
CA PRO A 215 28.51 -8.19 -28.03
C PRO A 215 28.91 -7.47 -26.74
N THR A 216 28.59 -6.18 -26.61
CA THR A 216 28.86 -5.41 -25.40
C THR A 216 28.02 -5.89 -24.22
N ALA A 217 26.74 -6.17 -24.44
CA ALA A 217 25.87 -6.72 -23.40
C ALA A 217 26.36 -8.11 -22.91
N GLN A 218 26.78 -8.98 -23.83
CA GLN A 218 27.39 -10.26 -23.50
C GLN A 218 28.71 -10.09 -22.71
N GLU A 219 29.55 -9.11 -23.09
CA GLU A 219 30.77 -8.81 -22.34
C GLU A 219 30.48 -8.29 -20.93
N LEU A 220 29.53 -7.35 -20.81
CA LEU A 220 29.19 -6.70 -19.53
C LEU A 220 28.44 -7.64 -18.57
N PHE A 221 27.56 -8.50 -19.11
CA PHE A 221 26.62 -9.24 -18.29
C PHE A 221 26.84 -10.77 -18.28
N LEU A 222 27.51 -11.34 -19.33
CA LEU A 222 27.68 -12.77 -19.52
C LEU A 222 29.13 -13.21 -19.75
N GLY A 223 30.09 -12.34 -19.36
CA GLY A 223 31.53 -12.65 -19.40
C GLY A 223 32.08 -12.84 -20.80
N GLY A 224 31.48 -12.24 -21.83
CA GLY A 224 31.93 -12.27 -23.21
C GLY A 224 31.74 -13.63 -23.90
N GLN A 225 30.90 -14.52 -23.35
CA GLN A 225 30.51 -15.77 -23.98
C GLN A 225 29.37 -15.53 -24.97
N ASP A 226 29.32 -16.32 -26.06
CA ASP A 226 28.20 -16.31 -26.99
C ASP A 226 27.01 -17.10 -26.42
N VAL A 227 26.39 -16.53 -25.40
CA VAL A 227 25.24 -17.08 -24.69
C VAL A 227 24.18 -15.99 -24.46
N TYR A 228 22.98 -16.38 -24.17
CA TYR A 228 21.82 -15.51 -23.95
C TYR A 228 21.08 -15.89 -22.66
N THR A 229 20.38 -14.96 -22.06
CA THR A 229 19.51 -15.19 -20.89
C THR A 229 18.21 -15.88 -21.30
N ASP A 230 17.65 -15.45 -22.42
CA ASP A 230 16.47 -16.03 -23.05
C ASP A 230 16.51 -15.78 -24.56
N ILE A 231 15.62 -16.46 -25.32
CA ILE A 231 15.51 -16.31 -26.77
C ILE A 231 14.04 -16.00 -27.11
N TRP A 232 13.84 -14.95 -27.88
CA TRP A 232 12.52 -14.56 -28.36
C TRP A 232 12.27 -15.06 -29.78
N VAL A 233 11.13 -15.70 -29.95
CA VAL A 233 10.70 -16.20 -31.26
C VAL A 233 9.43 -15.44 -31.65
N THR A 234 9.48 -14.74 -32.78
CA THR A 234 8.35 -14.03 -33.38
C THR A 234 7.62 -14.96 -34.32
N ALA A 235 6.29 -14.98 -34.26
CA ALA A 235 5.44 -15.82 -35.09
C ALA A 235 5.30 -15.28 -36.52
N ASP A 236 5.20 -16.18 -37.48
CA ASP A 236 4.77 -15.83 -38.85
C ASP A 236 3.30 -15.39 -38.86
N ASP A 237 2.93 -14.62 -39.88
CA ASP A 237 1.56 -14.15 -40.05
C ASP A 237 0.55 -15.30 -40.04
N GLY A 238 -0.36 -15.28 -39.04
CA GLY A 238 -1.41 -16.27 -38.88
C GLY A 238 -1.05 -17.51 -38.06
N VAL A 239 0.14 -17.59 -37.50
CA VAL A 239 0.57 -18.61 -36.54
C VAL A 239 0.26 -18.09 -35.12
N SER A 240 -0.43 -18.91 -34.29
CA SER A 240 -0.66 -18.50 -32.90
C SER A 240 0.56 -18.80 -32.03
N GLN A 241 0.66 -18.11 -30.87
CA GLN A 241 1.72 -18.31 -29.91
C GLN A 241 1.81 -19.76 -29.44
N GLU A 242 0.67 -20.41 -29.22
CA GLU A 242 0.62 -21.83 -28.81
C GLU A 242 1.13 -22.77 -29.91
N GLN A 243 0.78 -22.49 -31.19
CA GLN A 243 1.26 -23.28 -32.31
C GLN A 243 2.76 -23.14 -32.48
N LEU A 244 3.29 -21.92 -32.35
CA LEU A 244 4.73 -21.68 -32.43
C LEU A 244 5.45 -22.30 -31.25
N ARG A 245 4.96 -22.18 -30.02
CA ARG A 245 5.52 -22.83 -28.83
C ARG A 245 5.61 -24.36 -29.01
N ASP A 246 4.55 -24.99 -29.51
CA ASP A 246 4.51 -26.44 -29.71
C ASP A 246 5.44 -26.89 -30.85
N ALA A 247 5.73 -26.00 -31.83
CA ALA A 247 6.71 -26.25 -32.89
C ALA A 247 8.16 -26.10 -32.37
N VAL A 248 8.43 -25.17 -31.46
CA VAL A 248 9.75 -24.93 -30.86
C VAL A 248 10.15 -26.02 -29.86
N ARG A 249 9.19 -26.53 -29.09
CA ARG A 249 9.44 -27.49 -28.00
C ARG A 249 10.31 -28.72 -28.33
N PRO A 250 10.13 -29.41 -29.48
CA PRO A 250 10.92 -30.61 -29.80
C PRO A 250 12.42 -30.36 -29.99
N ASP A 251 12.80 -29.09 -30.25
CA ASP A 251 14.16 -28.70 -30.56
C ASP A 251 14.95 -28.21 -29.35
N LEU A 252 14.30 -28.19 -28.16
CA LEU A 252 14.90 -27.67 -26.93
C LEU A 252 15.74 -28.74 -26.21
N PRO A 253 16.88 -28.36 -25.65
CA PRO A 253 17.67 -29.21 -24.75
C PRO A 253 16.96 -29.44 -23.41
N ASP A 254 17.45 -30.44 -22.64
CA ASP A 254 16.96 -30.70 -21.29
C ASP A 254 17.10 -29.45 -20.41
N LYS A 255 16.12 -29.20 -19.53
CA LYS A 255 16.03 -28.04 -18.64
C LYS A 255 15.86 -26.68 -19.33
N VAL A 256 15.37 -26.69 -20.56
CA VAL A 256 14.96 -25.47 -21.27
C VAL A 256 13.49 -25.60 -21.67
N GLU A 257 12.71 -24.60 -21.44
CA GLU A 257 11.28 -24.57 -21.75
C GLU A 257 10.95 -23.47 -22.77
N ALA A 258 9.87 -23.69 -23.52
CA ALA A 258 9.23 -22.66 -24.32
C ALA A 258 7.87 -22.32 -23.72
N VAL A 259 7.65 -21.05 -23.44
CA VAL A 259 6.39 -20.49 -22.94
C VAL A 259 5.84 -19.50 -23.94
N THR A 260 4.52 -19.31 -23.97
CA THR A 260 3.94 -18.25 -24.80
C THR A 260 4.32 -16.87 -24.24
N GLY A 261 4.41 -15.86 -25.09
CA GLY A 261 4.68 -14.50 -24.64
C GLY A 261 3.64 -14.00 -23.65
N ASP A 262 2.38 -14.39 -23.84
CA ASP A 262 1.30 -14.07 -22.90
C ASP A 262 1.50 -14.73 -21.53
N ASP A 263 1.83 -16.02 -21.50
CA ASP A 263 2.09 -16.74 -20.24
C ASP A 263 3.31 -16.14 -19.51
N ALA A 264 4.40 -15.83 -20.24
CA ALA A 264 5.60 -15.20 -19.68
C ALA A 264 5.33 -13.79 -19.13
N ALA A 265 4.52 -13.00 -19.85
CA ALA A 265 4.12 -11.67 -19.42
C ALA A 265 3.20 -11.71 -18.20
N ASP A 266 2.24 -12.64 -18.18
CA ASP A 266 1.31 -12.79 -17.05
C ASP A 266 2.03 -13.34 -15.80
N GLU A 267 2.97 -14.27 -15.94
CA GLU A 267 3.80 -14.77 -14.84
C GLU A 267 4.63 -13.64 -14.22
N SER A 268 5.41 -12.91 -15.02
CA SER A 268 6.21 -11.78 -14.55
C SER A 268 5.36 -10.65 -13.96
N ALA A 269 4.17 -10.41 -14.53
CA ALA A 269 3.23 -9.44 -14.00
C ALA A 269 2.60 -9.92 -12.69
N SER A 270 2.29 -11.22 -12.54
CA SER A 270 1.66 -11.76 -11.33
C SER A 270 2.59 -11.67 -10.14
N ASP A 271 3.85 -12.00 -10.27
CA ASP A 271 4.84 -11.92 -9.20
C ASP A 271 4.95 -10.49 -8.66
N LEU A 272 5.01 -9.51 -9.56
CA LEU A 272 5.07 -8.11 -9.16
C LEU A 272 3.74 -7.60 -8.60
N VAL A 273 2.61 -8.01 -9.18
CA VAL A 273 1.27 -7.66 -8.68
C VAL A 273 1.03 -8.30 -7.32
N ASP A 274 1.51 -9.51 -7.07
CA ASP A 274 1.42 -10.18 -5.77
C ASP A 274 2.29 -9.49 -4.73
N ALA A 275 3.50 -9.09 -5.07
CA ALA A 275 4.36 -8.27 -4.20
C ALA A 275 3.70 -6.95 -3.77
N ILE A 276 2.86 -6.35 -4.62
CA ILE A 276 2.13 -5.10 -4.31
C ILE A 276 0.65 -5.32 -3.98
N SER A 277 0.18 -6.57 -3.89
CA SER A 277 -1.24 -6.90 -3.62
C SER A 277 -1.73 -6.40 -2.27
N PHE A 278 -0.81 -6.32 -1.27
CA PHE A 278 -1.10 -5.71 0.02
C PHE A 278 -1.63 -4.28 -0.12
N LEU A 279 -1.12 -3.51 -1.10
CA LEU A 279 -1.54 -2.15 -1.38
C LEU A 279 -2.98 -2.09 -1.87
N THR A 280 -3.35 -2.98 -2.80
CA THR A 280 -4.72 -3.12 -3.30
C THR A 280 -5.67 -3.51 -2.17
N THR A 281 -5.29 -4.47 -1.35
CA THR A 281 -6.05 -4.91 -0.16
C THR A 281 -6.23 -3.75 0.80
N PHE A 282 -5.19 -2.98 1.05
CA PHE A 282 -5.22 -1.80 1.89
C PHE A 282 -6.19 -0.73 1.36
N LEU A 283 -6.13 -0.41 0.06
CA LEU A 283 -7.07 0.52 -0.59
C LEU A 283 -8.52 0.04 -0.48
N LEU A 284 -8.78 -1.26 -0.63
CA LEU A 284 -10.12 -1.85 -0.48
C LEU A 284 -10.62 -1.81 0.97
N ILE A 285 -9.75 -1.99 1.96
CA ILE A 285 -10.10 -1.81 3.37
C ILE A 285 -10.53 -0.36 3.62
N PHE A 286 -9.78 0.62 3.09
CA PHE A 286 -10.15 2.03 3.18
C PHE A 286 -11.46 2.35 2.48
N ALA A 287 -11.69 1.76 1.31
CA ALA A 287 -12.97 1.88 0.61
C ALA A 287 -14.12 1.33 1.45
N GLY A 288 -13.93 0.17 2.10
CA GLY A 288 -14.88 -0.42 3.03
C GLY A 288 -15.20 0.48 4.22
N ILE A 289 -14.18 1.06 4.85
CA ILE A 289 -14.33 2.00 5.97
C ILE A 289 -15.08 3.27 5.54
N SER A 290 -14.68 3.85 4.41
CA SER A 290 -15.38 5.02 3.83
C SER A 290 -16.85 4.73 3.54
N LEU A 291 -17.13 3.51 3.08
CA LEU A 291 -18.49 3.03 2.85
C LEU A 291 -19.30 2.93 4.16
N VAL A 292 -18.71 2.40 5.22
CA VAL A 292 -19.34 2.31 6.56
C VAL A 292 -19.64 3.70 7.10
N VAL A 293 -18.68 4.62 7.04
CA VAL A 293 -18.87 6.03 7.44
C VAL A 293 -19.97 6.69 6.60
N GLY A 294 -19.92 6.49 5.27
CA GLY A 294 -20.94 6.98 4.34
C GLY A 294 -22.34 6.42 4.66
N ALA A 295 -22.47 5.11 4.89
CA ALA A 295 -23.71 4.48 5.27
C ALA A 295 -24.29 5.07 6.57
N PHE A 296 -23.43 5.34 7.56
CA PHE A 296 -23.82 5.98 8.81
C PHE A 296 -24.40 7.38 8.60
N LEU A 297 -23.76 8.18 7.75
CA LEU A 297 -24.24 9.52 7.38
C LEU A 297 -25.55 9.46 6.61
N ILE A 298 -25.71 8.48 5.70
CA ILE A 298 -26.95 8.29 4.93
C ILE A 298 -28.10 7.90 5.86
N VAL A 299 -27.90 6.93 6.77
CA VAL A 299 -28.91 6.53 7.78
C VAL A 299 -29.35 7.74 8.62
N ASN A 300 -28.42 8.54 9.08
CA ASN A 300 -28.71 9.74 9.88
C ASN A 300 -29.52 10.76 9.06
N THR A 301 -29.10 11.05 7.84
CA THR A 301 -29.77 12.02 6.97
C THR A 301 -31.18 11.57 6.58
N PHE A 302 -31.35 10.30 6.18
CA PHE A 302 -32.69 9.76 5.87
C PHE A 302 -33.59 9.70 7.10
N SER A 303 -33.06 9.40 8.29
CA SER A 303 -33.81 9.43 9.54
C SER A 303 -34.42 10.82 9.81
N ILE A 304 -33.64 11.87 9.61
CA ILE A 304 -34.07 13.26 9.77
C ILE A 304 -35.06 13.65 8.67
N LEU A 305 -34.75 13.32 7.40
CA LEU A 305 -35.61 13.66 6.24
C LEU A 305 -36.99 13.03 6.36
N VAL A 306 -37.04 11.77 6.77
CA VAL A 306 -38.29 11.03 6.97
C VAL A 306 -39.06 11.58 8.19
N ALA A 307 -38.38 11.94 9.27
CA ALA A 307 -39.05 12.56 10.43
C ALA A 307 -39.70 13.91 10.06
N GLN A 308 -39.03 14.74 9.27
CA GLN A 308 -39.56 16.02 8.81
C GLN A 308 -40.79 15.91 7.88
N ARG A 309 -40.91 14.77 7.17
CA ARG A 309 -42.00 14.48 6.27
C ARG A 309 -43.07 13.59 6.90
N SER A 310 -42.98 13.30 8.21
CA SER A 310 -43.91 12.40 8.89
C SER A 310 -45.37 12.84 8.75
N ARG A 311 -45.69 14.16 8.82
CA ARG A 311 -47.02 14.71 8.58
C ARG A 311 -47.49 14.51 7.13
N GLU A 312 -46.65 14.81 6.12
CA GLU A 312 -46.97 14.59 4.70
C GLU A 312 -47.25 13.12 4.41
N LEU A 313 -46.43 12.22 4.94
CA LEU A 313 -46.58 10.78 4.78
C LEU A 313 -47.79 10.22 5.53
N ALA A 314 -48.13 10.78 6.67
CA ALA A 314 -49.32 10.46 7.44
C ALA A 314 -50.58 10.92 6.72
N LEU A 315 -50.61 12.11 6.13
CA LEU A 315 -51.72 12.63 5.29
C LEU A 315 -51.95 11.73 4.08
N LEU A 316 -50.91 11.28 3.39
CA LEU A 316 -51.06 10.29 2.29
C LEU A 316 -51.72 9.00 2.77
N ARG A 317 -51.40 8.52 3.98
CA ARG A 317 -52.01 7.35 4.57
C ARG A 317 -53.46 7.60 4.99
N ALA A 318 -53.77 8.79 5.50
CA ALA A 318 -55.17 9.20 5.79
C ALA A 318 -56.00 9.25 4.52
N LEU A 319 -55.42 9.58 3.38
CA LEU A 319 -56.04 9.57 2.05
C LEU A 319 -56.08 8.17 1.41
N GLY A 320 -55.69 7.09 2.15
CA GLY A 320 -55.82 5.70 1.71
C GLY A 320 -54.55 5.04 1.19
N ALA A 321 -53.39 5.68 1.26
CA ALA A 321 -52.11 5.07 0.87
C ALA A 321 -51.72 3.93 1.83
N SER A 322 -51.36 2.76 1.32
CA SER A 322 -50.90 1.63 2.12
C SER A 322 -49.50 1.89 2.72
N LYS A 323 -49.18 1.21 3.84
CA LYS A 323 -47.81 1.26 4.46
C LYS A 323 -46.73 0.92 3.45
N ARG A 324 -46.99 -0.03 2.56
CA ARG A 324 -46.03 -0.48 1.54
C ARG A 324 -45.79 0.58 0.48
N GLN A 325 -46.83 1.31 0.06
CA GLN A 325 -46.68 2.42 -0.90
C GLN A 325 -45.87 3.58 -0.33
N VAL A 326 -46.06 3.94 0.94
CA VAL A 326 -45.25 4.98 1.62
C VAL A 326 -43.79 4.54 1.74
N MET A 327 -43.54 3.30 2.16
CA MET A 327 -42.18 2.76 2.25
C MET A 327 -41.49 2.76 0.88
N TRP A 328 -42.17 2.30 -0.18
CA TRP A 328 -41.63 2.29 -1.54
C TRP A 328 -41.39 3.69 -2.09
N SER A 329 -42.17 4.69 -1.69
CA SER A 329 -41.92 6.10 -2.07
C SER A 329 -40.56 6.59 -1.53
N VAL A 330 -40.25 6.25 -0.27
CA VAL A 330 -38.95 6.58 0.34
C VAL A 330 -37.83 5.77 -0.30
N GLN A 331 -38.05 4.49 -0.61
CA GLN A 331 -37.06 3.66 -1.28
C GLN A 331 -36.76 4.12 -2.70
N LEU A 332 -37.76 4.57 -3.44
CA LEU A 332 -37.58 5.14 -4.78
C LEU A 332 -36.72 6.43 -4.72
N GLU A 333 -36.95 7.28 -3.69
CA GLU A 333 -36.13 8.46 -3.45
C GLU A 333 -34.67 8.09 -3.15
N ALA A 334 -34.46 7.06 -2.30
CA ALA A 334 -33.15 6.50 -1.99
C ALA A 334 -32.46 5.92 -3.25
N PHE A 335 -33.23 5.21 -4.09
CA PHE A 335 -32.72 4.67 -5.36
C PHE A 335 -32.24 5.79 -6.30
N VAL A 336 -33.04 6.83 -6.51
CA VAL A 336 -32.67 7.96 -7.38
C VAL A 336 -31.42 8.67 -6.84
N LEU A 337 -31.35 8.90 -5.52
CA LEU A 337 -30.17 9.50 -4.90
C LEU A 337 -28.96 8.59 -4.98
N GLY A 338 -29.16 7.27 -4.86
CA GLY A 338 -28.12 6.27 -5.03
C GLY A 338 -27.54 6.27 -6.44
N VAL A 339 -28.38 6.32 -7.46
CA VAL A 339 -27.95 6.42 -8.88
C VAL A 339 -27.20 7.73 -9.13
N LEU A 340 -27.77 8.88 -8.73
CA LEU A 340 -27.10 10.18 -8.91
C LEU A 340 -25.78 10.24 -8.15
N GLY A 341 -25.75 9.74 -6.91
CA GLY A 341 -24.56 9.67 -6.10
C GLY A 341 -23.49 8.75 -6.69
N ALA A 342 -23.89 7.61 -7.25
CA ALA A 342 -22.98 6.70 -7.94
C ALA A 342 -22.38 7.32 -9.20
N THR A 343 -23.19 7.99 -10.02
CA THR A 343 -22.72 8.64 -11.25
C THR A 343 -21.71 9.78 -10.95
N ILE A 344 -22.04 10.66 -10.01
CA ILE A 344 -21.13 11.76 -9.61
C ILE A 344 -19.91 11.17 -8.88
N GLY A 345 -20.14 10.15 -8.04
CA GLY A 345 -19.09 9.45 -7.30
C GLY A 345 -18.09 8.79 -8.22
N LEU A 346 -18.53 8.14 -9.30
CA LEU A 346 -17.66 7.58 -10.31
C LEU A 346 -16.78 8.66 -10.96
N GLY A 347 -17.34 9.80 -11.33
CA GLY A 347 -16.58 10.93 -11.87
C GLY A 347 -15.53 11.48 -10.88
N LEU A 348 -15.88 11.63 -9.60
CA LEU A 348 -14.93 11.99 -8.57
C LEU A 348 -13.93 10.86 -8.27
N GLY A 349 -14.32 9.60 -8.45
CA GLY A 349 -13.44 8.44 -8.35
C GLY A 349 -12.31 8.47 -9.36
N VAL A 350 -12.58 8.94 -10.58
CA VAL A 350 -11.53 9.17 -11.60
C VAL A 350 -10.53 10.22 -11.10
N LEU A 351 -11.01 11.34 -10.56
CA LEU A 351 -10.11 12.37 -10.00
C LEU A 351 -9.31 11.85 -8.80
N LEU A 352 -9.90 11.00 -7.98
CA LEU A 352 -9.22 10.34 -6.87
C LEU A 352 -8.15 9.37 -7.37
N ALA A 353 -8.45 8.55 -8.36
CA ALA A 353 -7.47 7.64 -8.99
C ALA A 353 -6.28 8.42 -9.56
N MET A 354 -6.54 9.57 -10.22
CA MET A 354 -5.47 10.47 -10.68
C MET A 354 -4.66 11.04 -9.52
N GLY A 355 -5.31 11.39 -8.42
CA GLY A 355 -4.64 11.87 -7.19
C GLY A 355 -3.77 10.80 -6.54
N ILE A 356 -4.28 9.56 -6.43
CA ILE A 356 -3.52 8.41 -5.93
C ILE A 356 -2.31 8.16 -6.84
N ARG A 357 -2.51 8.12 -8.16
CA ARG A 357 -1.45 7.96 -9.15
C ARG A 357 -0.36 9.04 -9.01
N ALA A 358 -0.74 10.31 -8.88
CA ALA A 358 0.20 11.42 -8.66
C ALA A 358 0.95 11.28 -7.32
N LEU A 359 0.28 10.77 -6.28
CA LEU A 359 0.93 10.48 -5.00
C LEU A 359 2.00 9.40 -5.17
N PHE A 360 1.68 8.29 -5.86
CA PHE A 360 2.61 7.18 -6.10
C PHE A 360 3.79 7.57 -7.00
N ALA A 361 3.58 8.47 -7.96
CA ALA A 361 4.67 9.00 -8.78
C ALA A 361 5.76 9.70 -7.94
N ASN A 362 5.38 10.36 -6.83
CA ASN A 362 6.35 10.95 -5.90
C ASN A 362 7.19 9.91 -5.13
N PHE A 363 6.71 8.67 -5.06
CA PHE A 363 7.42 7.53 -4.45
C PHE A 363 8.15 6.66 -5.50
N GLY A 364 8.25 7.13 -6.74
CA GLY A 364 9.00 6.44 -7.81
C GLY A 364 8.17 5.52 -8.69
N LEU A 365 6.89 5.24 -8.36
CA LEU A 365 5.98 4.45 -9.19
C LEU A 365 5.25 5.37 -10.19
N ASP A 366 5.91 5.70 -11.29
CA ASP A 366 5.36 6.63 -12.29
C ASP A 366 4.53 5.92 -13.37
N LEU A 367 3.22 5.91 -13.17
CA LEU A 367 2.23 5.41 -14.13
C LEU A 367 1.71 6.51 -15.06
N SER A 368 2.38 7.68 -15.17
CA SER A 368 1.84 8.85 -15.89
C SER A 368 1.65 8.65 -17.39
N GLY A 369 2.41 7.74 -18.00
CA GLY A 369 2.30 7.40 -19.42
C GLY A 369 1.16 6.45 -19.77
N GLN A 370 0.51 5.83 -18.81
CA GLN A 370 -0.52 4.80 -19.06
C GLN A 370 -1.94 5.37 -18.98
N PRO A 371 -2.88 4.96 -19.87
CA PRO A 371 -4.28 5.36 -19.76
C PRO A 371 -4.92 4.75 -18.50
N LEU A 372 -5.87 5.49 -17.90
CA LEU A 372 -6.67 4.93 -16.81
C LEU A 372 -7.58 3.81 -17.32
N ILE A 373 -7.60 2.69 -16.63
CA ILE A 373 -8.38 1.51 -17.00
C ILE A 373 -9.73 1.52 -16.27
N PHE A 374 -10.79 1.40 -17.05
CA PHE A 374 -12.18 1.37 -16.60
C PHE A 374 -12.77 -0.03 -16.78
N ALA A 375 -12.45 -0.94 -15.86
CA ALA A 375 -12.99 -2.31 -15.93
C ALA A 375 -14.50 -2.34 -15.64
N PRO A 376 -15.28 -3.26 -16.24
CA PRO A 376 -16.71 -3.41 -15.96
C PRO A 376 -17.03 -3.59 -14.47
N ARG A 377 -16.13 -4.26 -13.71
CA ARG A 377 -16.28 -4.46 -12.27
C ARG A 377 -16.37 -3.13 -11.49
N THR A 378 -15.66 -2.09 -11.94
CA THR A 378 -15.69 -0.76 -11.31
C THR A 378 -17.05 -0.09 -11.45
N PHE A 379 -17.69 -0.16 -12.62
CA PHE A 379 -19.04 0.36 -12.83
C PHE A 379 -20.06 -0.42 -11.98
N ILE A 380 -20.00 -1.76 -12.05
CA ILE A 380 -20.92 -2.64 -11.31
C ILE A 380 -20.79 -2.38 -9.81
N ALA A 381 -19.58 -2.35 -9.25
CA ALA A 381 -19.33 -2.10 -7.84
C ALA A 381 -19.81 -0.70 -7.42
N SER A 382 -19.51 0.33 -8.20
CA SER A 382 -19.89 1.72 -7.93
C SER A 382 -21.41 1.88 -7.84
N TYR A 383 -22.15 1.35 -8.82
CA TYR A 383 -23.61 1.42 -8.81
C TYR A 383 -24.23 0.47 -7.77
N ALA A 384 -23.68 -0.72 -7.60
CA ALA A 384 -24.15 -1.64 -6.56
C ALA A 384 -24.01 -1.02 -5.16
N VAL A 385 -22.83 -0.49 -4.85
CA VAL A 385 -22.54 0.19 -3.58
C VAL A 385 -23.44 1.42 -3.42
N GLY A 386 -23.47 2.30 -4.40
CA GLY A 386 -24.25 3.54 -4.31
C GLY A 386 -25.74 3.29 -4.15
N ILE A 387 -26.29 2.32 -4.83
CA ILE A 387 -27.71 1.98 -4.78
C ILE A 387 -28.05 1.13 -3.55
N LEU A 388 -27.36 -0.02 -3.37
CA LEU A 388 -27.72 -0.98 -2.31
C LEU A 388 -27.50 -0.40 -0.92
N VAL A 389 -26.37 0.29 -0.70
CA VAL A 389 -26.08 0.90 0.60
C VAL A 389 -27.06 2.02 0.91
N THR A 390 -27.40 2.85 -0.09
CA THR A 390 -28.37 3.93 0.11
C THR A 390 -29.77 3.41 0.39
N MET A 391 -30.21 2.38 -0.33
CA MET A 391 -31.51 1.73 -0.10
C MET A 391 -31.56 1.01 1.24
N ALA A 392 -30.49 0.29 1.63
CA ALA A 392 -30.38 -0.37 2.93
C ALA A 392 -30.40 0.65 4.08
N ALA A 393 -29.65 1.75 3.94
CA ALA A 393 -29.61 2.82 4.92
C ALA A 393 -30.97 3.54 5.07
N ALA A 394 -31.70 3.70 3.98
CA ALA A 394 -33.03 4.31 3.97
C ALA A 394 -34.13 3.37 4.47
N TRP A 395 -33.92 2.05 4.43
CA TRP A 395 -34.92 1.05 4.76
C TRP A 395 -35.39 1.12 6.22
N LEU A 396 -34.47 1.25 7.18
CA LEU A 396 -34.78 1.36 8.60
C LEU A 396 -35.63 2.61 8.94
N PRO A 397 -35.31 3.82 8.48
CA PRO A 397 -36.17 5.01 8.64
C PRO A 397 -37.53 4.86 7.98
N ALA A 398 -37.56 4.35 6.73
CA ALA A 398 -38.79 4.14 5.98
C ALA A 398 -39.77 3.15 6.70
N ARG A 399 -39.24 2.05 7.26
CA ARG A 399 -40.01 1.07 8.01
C ARG A 399 -40.57 1.66 9.31
N ARG A 400 -39.87 2.52 9.98
CA ARG A 400 -40.33 3.21 11.21
C ARG A 400 -41.52 4.12 10.92
N THR A 401 -41.50 4.89 9.85
CA THR A 401 -42.57 5.82 9.45
C THR A 401 -43.84 5.07 9.08
N GLY A 402 -43.70 3.91 8.42
CA GLY A 402 -44.84 3.04 8.10
C GLY A 402 -45.58 2.49 9.34
N ARG A 403 -45.03 2.59 10.55
CA ARG A 403 -45.66 2.11 11.80
C ARG A 403 -46.42 3.18 12.56
N ILE A 404 -46.23 4.47 12.26
CA ILE A 404 -46.92 5.58 12.91
C ILE A 404 -48.36 5.65 12.42
N SER A 405 -49.37 5.76 13.33
CA SER A 405 -50.75 5.93 12.93
C SER A 405 -51.00 7.32 12.37
N PRO A 406 -51.88 7.52 11.36
CA PRO A 406 -52.20 8.83 10.81
C PRO A 406 -52.69 9.83 11.87
N VAL A 407 -53.47 9.37 12.83
CA VAL A 407 -54.03 10.18 13.92
C VAL A 407 -52.92 10.66 14.90
N GLN A 408 -51.93 9.80 15.19
CA GLN A 408 -50.79 10.20 16.02
C GLN A 408 -49.91 11.22 15.31
N ALA A 409 -49.75 11.11 14.00
CA ALA A 409 -48.93 12.04 13.21
C ALA A 409 -49.51 13.44 13.05
N MET A 410 -50.81 13.62 13.34
CA MET A 410 -51.46 14.93 13.31
C MET A 410 -51.47 15.65 14.66
N ARG A 411 -51.03 15.03 15.76
CA ARG A 411 -50.87 15.64 17.07
C ARG A 411 -49.48 16.30 17.17
N ASP A 412 -49.40 17.47 17.77
CA ASP A 412 -48.16 18.28 17.87
C ASP A 412 -47.08 17.65 18.77
N ASP A 413 -47.44 16.67 19.63
CA ASP A 413 -46.58 16.00 20.59
C ASP A 413 -46.13 14.61 20.12
N ILE A 414 -45.60 14.48 18.91
CA ILE A 414 -45.11 13.16 18.47
C ILE A 414 -43.71 12.91 18.98
N ALA A 415 -43.58 12.32 20.16
CA ALA A 415 -42.42 11.50 20.49
C ALA A 415 -42.53 10.17 19.71
N LEU A 416 -41.76 10.03 18.64
CA LEU A 416 -41.58 8.72 17.97
C LEU A 416 -41.22 7.68 19.03
N PRO A 417 -41.85 6.46 19.03
CA PRO A 417 -41.53 5.42 19.99
C PRO A 417 -40.08 5.04 19.80
N GLU A 418 -39.25 5.57 20.68
CA GLU A 418 -37.83 5.34 20.67
C GLU A 418 -37.52 4.00 21.29
N SER A 419 -36.71 3.16 20.62
CA SER A 419 -36.13 1.97 21.26
C SER A 419 -35.42 2.44 22.54
N SER A 420 -35.65 1.80 23.68
CA SER A 420 -35.06 2.21 24.94
C SER A 420 -33.54 2.26 24.80
N LEU A 421 -32.92 3.33 25.29
CA LEU A 421 -31.45 3.48 25.30
C LEU A 421 -30.77 2.24 25.91
N ARG A 422 -31.42 1.64 26.91
CA ARG A 422 -30.96 0.41 27.56
C ARG A 422 -30.90 -0.79 26.61
N ARG A 423 -31.92 -0.99 25.78
CA ARG A 423 -31.93 -2.10 24.80
C ARG A 423 -30.85 -1.91 23.73
N ARG A 424 -30.65 -0.65 23.27
CA ARG A 424 -29.61 -0.33 22.31
C ARG A 424 -28.21 -0.53 22.91
N PHE A 425 -28.01 -0.19 24.19
CA PHE A 425 -26.77 -0.43 24.91
C PHE A 425 -26.47 -1.92 25.03
N VAL A 426 -27.46 -2.74 25.42
CA VAL A 426 -27.30 -4.20 25.58
C VAL A 426 -26.93 -4.85 24.25
N TRP A 427 -27.63 -4.50 23.16
CA TRP A 427 -27.28 -5.02 21.82
C TRP A 427 -25.91 -4.54 21.34
N GLY A 428 -25.56 -3.30 21.61
CA GLY A 428 -24.24 -2.75 21.29
C GLY A 428 -23.13 -3.48 22.07
N LEU A 429 -23.36 -3.74 23.36
CA LEU A 429 -22.42 -4.49 24.22
C LEU A 429 -22.25 -5.93 23.71
N ALA A 430 -23.36 -6.62 23.43
CA ALA A 430 -23.30 -7.96 22.88
C ALA A 430 -22.53 -8.04 21.56
N LEU A 431 -22.75 -7.06 20.67
CA LEU A 431 -22.02 -6.98 19.41
C LEU A 431 -20.53 -6.67 19.61
N THR A 432 -20.19 -5.80 20.56
CA THR A 432 -18.79 -5.48 20.90
C THR A 432 -18.08 -6.69 21.48
N VAL A 433 -18.74 -7.42 22.40
CA VAL A 433 -18.15 -8.65 22.99
C VAL A 433 -17.99 -9.73 21.93
N ALA A 434 -19.01 -9.95 21.08
CA ALA A 434 -18.90 -10.90 19.97
C ALA A 434 -17.76 -10.49 19.00
N GLY A 435 -17.64 -9.19 18.69
CA GLY A 435 -16.57 -8.66 17.86
C GLY A 435 -15.19 -8.86 18.49
N LEU A 436 -15.04 -8.69 19.82
CA LEU A 436 -13.80 -8.96 20.54
C LEU A 436 -13.41 -10.45 20.47
N VAL A 437 -14.38 -11.34 20.61
CA VAL A 437 -14.14 -12.79 20.51
C VAL A 437 -13.69 -13.15 19.08
N VAL A 438 -14.40 -12.65 18.06
CA VAL A 438 -14.05 -12.91 16.66
C VAL A 438 -12.68 -12.33 16.31
N LEU A 439 -12.37 -11.12 16.80
CA LEU A 439 -11.06 -10.48 16.62
C LEU A 439 -9.96 -11.34 17.27
N ALA A 440 -10.16 -11.76 18.51
CA ALA A 440 -9.18 -12.58 19.21
C ALA A 440 -8.97 -13.95 18.52
N LEU A 441 -10.04 -14.59 18.04
CA LEU A 441 -9.91 -15.83 17.27
C LEU A 441 -9.13 -15.61 15.95
N GLY A 442 -9.36 -14.50 15.26
CA GLY A 442 -8.64 -14.19 14.02
C GLY A 442 -7.19 -13.76 14.20
N LEU A 443 -6.80 -13.26 15.38
CA LEU A 443 -5.43 -12.83 15.68
C LEU A 443 -4.56 -13.92 16.34
N PHE A 444 -5.17 -14.82 17.14
CA PHE A 444 -4.41 -15.74 18.00
C PHE A 444 -4.70 -17.23 17.72
N VAL A 445 -5.49 -17.53 16.71
CA VAL A 445 -5.80 -18.91 16.31
C VAL A 445 -5.62 -19.02 14.80
N ASP A 446 -4.81 -19.97 14.36
CA ASP A 446 -4.59 -20.28 12.95
C ASP A 446 -5.85 -20.88 12.32
N LEU A 447 -6.66 -19.99 11.75
CA LEU A 447 -7.89 -20.36 11.06
C LEU A 447 -7.79 -20.00 9.58
N PRO A 448 -8.34 -20.79 8.67
CA PRO A 448 -8.37 -20.45 7.26
C PRO A 448 -9.07 -19.09 7.06
N HIS A 449 -8.42 -18.19 6.32
CA HIS A 449 -8.91 -16.84 6.03
C HIS A 449 -9.02 -15.91 7.27
N SER A 450 -8.06 -15.96 8.20
CA SER A 450 -8.00 -15.14 9.42
C SER A 450 -8.25 -13.65 9.19
N GLY A 451 -7.83 -13.09 8.06
CA GLY A 451 -8.07 -11.68 7.69
C GLY A 451 -9.55 -11.27 7.68
N TRP A 452 -10.46 -12.14 7.23
CA TRP A 452 -11.91 -11.87 7.26
C TRP A 452 -12.47 -11.83 8.69
N GLN A 453 -11.91 -12.62 9.58
CA GLN A 453 -12.31 -12.66 10.98
C GLN A 453 -11.82 -11.40 11.70
N VAL A 454 -10.58 -10.98 11.46
CA VAL A 454 -10.02 -9.73 11.98
C VAL A 454 -10.87 -8.55 11.51
N GLY A 455 -11.09 -8.43 10.20
CA GLY A 455 -11.92 -7.35 9.62
C GLY A 455 -13.35 -7.35 10.16
N GLY A 456 -13.97 -8.52 10.23
CA GLY A 456 -15.33 -8.69 10.78
C GLY A 456 -15.40 -8.35 12.27
N GLY A 457 -14.41 -8.75 13.05
CA GLY A 457 -14.30 -8.44 14.49
C GLY A 457 -14.16 -6.93 14.72
N VAL A 458 -13.24 -6.26 14.02
CA VAL A 458 -13.06 -4.80 14.08
C VAL A 458 -14.35 -4.07 13.72
N LEU A 459 -15.00 -4.47 12.62
CA LEU A 459 -16.27 -3.86 12.19
C LEU A 459 -17.38 -4.05 13.24
N ALA A 460 -17.49 -5.24 13.83
CA ALA A 460 -18.46 -5.52 14.87
C ALA A 460 -18.24 -4.66 16.13
N ILE A 461 -16.96 -4.50 16.55
CA ILE A 461 -16.59 -3.63 17.66
C ILE A 461 -16.95 -2.17 17.36
N LEU A 462 -16.58 -1.66 16.19
CA LEU A 462 -16.89 -0.29 15.77
C LEU A 462 -18.39 -0.01 15.76
N LEU A 463 -19.18 -0.92 15.20
CA LEU A 463 -20.65 -0.80 15.17
C LEU A 463 -21.27 -0.96 16.57
N GLY A 464 -20.72 -1.84 17.39
CA GLY A 464 -21.15 -2.06 18.77
C GLY A 464 -20.92 -0.82 19.63
N VAL A 465 -19.72 -0.24 19.61
CA VAL A 465 -19.37 1.00 20.31
C VAL A 465 -20.20 2.18 19.79
N ALA A 466 -20.40 2.30 18.49
CA ALA A 466 -21.28 3.33 17.91
C ALA A 466 -22.74 3.15 18.38
N ALA A 467 -23.19 1.92 18.60
CA ALA A 467 -24.51 1.69 19.18
C ALA A 467 -24.59 2.05 20.66
N MET A 468 -23.53 1.83 21.44
CA MET A 468 -23.45 2.15 22.87
C MET A 468 -23.14 3.64 23.13
N SER A 469 -22.56 4.35 22.18
CA SER A 469 -22.04 5.70 22.33
C SER A 469 -23.04 6.71 22.93
N PRO A 470 -24.41 6.65 22.70
CA PRO A 470 -25.34 7.57 23.34
C PRO A 470 -25.43 7.44 24.88
N VAL A 471 -25.02 6.29 25.41
CA VAL A 471 -24.99 6.06 26.86
C VAL A 471 -23.60 6.41 27.40
N ILE A 472 -22.56 5.95 26.73
CA ILE A 472 -21.14 6.18 27.11
C ILE A 472 -20.78 7.67 27.07
N SER A 473 -21.36 8.43 26.13
CA SER A 473 -21.05 9.85 25.97
C SER A 473 -21.63 10.76 27.09
N LYS A 474 -22.64 10.32 27.84
CA LYS A 474 -23.30 11.15 28.86
C LYS A 474 -22.34 11.75 29.89
N PRO A 475 -21.45 10.98 30.54
CA PRO A 475 -20.50 11.53 31.52
C PRO A 475 -19.52 12.51 30.85
N PHE A 476 -19.04 12.21 29.66
CA PHE A 476 -18.17 13.10 28.89
C PHE A 476 -18.86 14.43 28.55
N LEU A 477 -20.10 14.37 28.05
CA LEU A 477 -20.88 15.57 27.72
C LEU A 477 -21.22 16.40 28.98
N ALA A 478 -21.45 15.76 30.13
CA ALA A 478 -21.66 16.45 31.39
C ALA A 478 -20.40 17.19 31.86
N LEU A 479 -19.23 16.55 31.74
CA LEU A 479 -17.94 17.16 32.03
C LEU A 479 -17.66 18.34 31.10
N ALA A 480 -17.86 18.18 29.79
CA ALA A 480 -17.68 19.22 28.79
C ALA A 480 -18.61 20.42 29.07
N ARG A 481 -19.88 20.17 29.45
CA ARG A 481 -20.80 21.23 29.90
C ARG A 481 -20.27 21.99 31.08
N SER A 482 -19.76 21.32 32.13
CA SER A 482 -19.19 21.95 33.30
C SER A 482 -17.99 22.83 32.95
N ALA A 483 -17.06 22.32 32.15
CA ALA A 483 -15.89 23.05 31.68
C ALA A 483 -16.29 24.29 30.85
N TYR A 484 -17.24 24.12 29.93
CA TYR A 484 -17.74 25.25 29.10
C TYR A 484 -18.48 26.29 29.91
N ALA A 485 -19.24 25.88 30.95
CA ALA A 485 -19.93 26.84 31.84
C ALA A 485 -18.92 27.69 32.62
N GLN A 486 -17.80 27.13 33.02
CA GLN A 486 -16.73 27.84 33.75
C GLN A 486 -15.97 28.80 32.82
N VAL A 487 -15.64 28.41 31.57
CA VAL A 487 -14.81 29.21 30.66
C VAL A 487 -15.65 30.24 29.89
N PHE A 488 -16.84 29.84 29.40
CA PHE A 488 -17.67 30.65 28.49
C PHE A 488 -19.01 31.09 29.13
N GLY A 489 -19.19 30.88 30.42
CA GLY A 489 -20.36 31.30 31.17
C GLY A 489 -21.68 30.70 30.65
N SER A 490 -22.72 31.55 30.54
CA SER A 490 -24.06 31.09 30.10
C SER A 490 -24.09 30.53 28.68
N VAL A 491 -23.29 31.05 27.76
CA VAL A 491 -23.21 30.58 26.37
C VAL A 491 -22.61 29.17 26.32
N GLY A 492 -21.55 28.90 27.10
CA GLY A 492 -20.95 27.60 27.24
C GLY A 492 -21.90 26.59 27.88
N ASN A 493 -22.64 26.96 28.92
CA ASN A 493 -23.65 26.11 29.55
C ASN A 493 -24.76 25.72 28.58
N LEU A 494 -25.25 26.67 27.77
CA LEU A 494 -26.25 26.40 26.72
C LEU A 494 -25.73 25.45 25.66
N ALA A 495 -24.49 25.62 25.18
CA ALA A 495 -23.87 24.71 24.21
C ALA A 495 -23.78 23.28 24.75
N GLY A 496 -23.31 23.11 25.98
CA GLY A 496 -23.22 21.80 26.65
C GLY A 496 -24.61 21.18 26.90
N GLN A 497 -25.60 21.95 27.30
CA GLN A 497 -26.98 21.47 27.45
C GLN A 497 -27.58 20.98 26.15
N ASN A 498 -27.33 21.68 25.04
CA ASN A 498 -27.81 21.30 23.73
C ASN A 498 -27.27 19.92 23.30
N SER A 499 -25.99 19.67 23.53
CA SER A 499 -25.36 18.38 23.24
C SER A 499 -25.91 17.25 24.13
N LEU A 500 -26.24 17.51 25.38
CA LEU A 500 -26.81 16.56 26.33
C LEU A 500 -28.29 16.23 26.07
N ARG A 501 -29.07 17.17 25.54
CA ARG A 501 -30.52 16.98 25.24
C ARG A 501 -30.76 15.94 24.18
N ASN A 502 -29.85 15.82 23.18
CA ASN A 502 -29.98 14.88 22.06
C ASN A 502 -28.72 14.01 21.89
N PRO A 503 -28.39 13.12 22.86
CA PRO A 503 -27.15 12.35 22.84
C PRO A 503 -27.05 11.41 21.63
N ARG A 504 -28.16 10.92 21.11
CA ARG A 504 -28.19 10.05 19.92
C ARG A 504 -27.66 10.75 18.67
N ARG A 505 -28.02 12.00 18.48
CA ARG A 505 -27.60 12.78 17.32
C ARG A 505 -26.15 13.19 17.45
N THR A 506 -25.77 13.69 18.64
CA THR A 506 -24.39 14.06 18.98
C THR A 506 -23.44 12.90 18.69
N THR A 507 -23.78 11.70 19.19
CA THR A 507 -22.92 10.52 19.04
C THR A 507 -22.97 9.91 17.64
N ALA A 508 -24.09 9.93 16.94
CA ALA A 508 -24.14 9.47 15.56
C ALA A 508 -23.20 10.28 14.65
N THR A 509 -23.07 11.59 14.93
CA THR A 509 -22.12 12.44 14.19
C THR A 509 -20.68 12.19 14.62
N ALA A 510 -20.45 12.04 15.94
CA ALA A 510 -19.14 11.73 16.50
C ALA A 510 -18.60 10.38 16.02
N SER A 511 -19.49 9.38 15.78
CA SER A 511 -19.09 8.02 15.33
C SER A 511 -18.39 8.02 13.97
N ALA A 512 -18.72 8.94 13.08
CA ALA A 512 -18.02 9.05 11.80
C ALA A 512 -16.54 9.45 11.99
N LEU A 513 -16.29 10.42 12.87
CA LEU A 513 -14.94 10.85 13.22
C LEU A 513 -14.21 9.78 14.07
N MET A 514 -14.94 9.10 14.96
CA MET A 514 -14.42 7.99 15.76
C MET A 514 -13.83 6.90 14.88
N ILE A 515 -14.53 6.46 13.83
CA ILE A 515 -14.07 5.39 12.95
C ILE A 515 -12.79 5.82 12.21
N GLY A 516 -12.78 7.04 11.63
CA GLY A 516 -11.60 7.55 10.93
C GLY A 516 -10.38 7.70 11.84
N LEU A 517 -10.57 8.23 13.06
CA LEU A 517 -9.48 8.38 14.01
C LEU A 517 -9.03 7.04 14.63
N ALA A 518 -9.93 6.09 14.86
CA ALA A 518 -9.55 4.77 15.34
C ALA A 518 -8.56 4.12 14.38
N LEU A 519 -8.84 4.17 13.08
CA LEU A 519 -7.91 3.64 12.08
C LEU A 519 -6.59 4.44 12.03
N ALA A 520 -6.66 5.78 12.09
CA ALA A 520 -5.46 6.61 12.12
C ALA A 520 -4.56 6.28 13.31
N CYS A 521 -5.16 6.10 14.49
CA CYS A 521 -4.41 5.73 15.70
C CYS A 521 -3.85 4.31 15.62
N THR A 522 -4.62 3.35 15.07
CA THR A 522 -4.12 1.98 14.84
C THR A 522 -2.88 2.00 13.96
N MET A 523 -2.95 2.67 12.81
CA MET A 523 -1.82 2.75 11.88
C MET A 523 -0.63 3.55 12.44
N ALA A 524 -0.90 4.58 13.24
CA ALA A 524 0.17 5.31 13.93
C ALA A 524 0.93 4.41 14.92
N ILE A 525 0.23 3.57 15.67
CA ILE A 525 0.83 2.62 16.62
C ILE A 525 1.61 1.54 15.85
N VAL A 526 1.05 0.96 14.81
CA VAL A 526 1.72 -0.04 13.98
C VAL A 526 3.00 0.54 13.35
N GLY A 527 2.92 1.71 12.74
CA GLY A 527 4.09 2.35 12.14
C GLY A 527 5.17 2.74 13.14
N ASP A 528 4.79 3.26 14.31
CA ASP A 528 5.74 3.64 15.36
C ASP A 528 6.38 2.39 16.02
N SER A 529 5.58 1.34 16.21
CA SER A 529 6.05 0.06 16.74
C SER A 529 7.00 -0.64 15.77
N ALA A 530 6.69 -0.63 14.48
CA ALA A 530 7.58 -1.19 13.46
C ALA A 530 8.93 -0.46 13.44
N LYS A 531 8.94 0.88 13.52
CA LYS A 531 10.17 1.66 13.63
C LYS A 531 10.94 1.35 14.91
N ALA A 532 10.24 1.26 16.05
CA ALA A 532 10.87 0.94 17.33
C ALA A 532 11.43 -0.48 17.34
N SER A 533 10.77 -1.44 16.68
CA SER A 533 11.30 -2.80 16.51
C SER A 533 12.56 -2.82 15.66
N ILE A 534 12.58 -2.06 14.54
CA ILE A 534 13.82 -1.89 13.73
C ILE A 534 14.92 -1.26 14.56
N ASP A 535 14.63 -0.16 15.27
CA ASP A 535 15.65 0.50 16.11
C ASP A 535 16.20 -0.44 17.19
N GLN A 536 15.33 -1.21 17.82
CA GLN A 536 15.74 -2.19 18.80
C GLN A 536 16.55 -3.31 18.16
N SER A 537 16.08 -3.87 17.05
CA SER A 537 16.79 -4.92 16.31
C SER A 537 18.17 -4.45 15.89
N VAL A 538 18.26 -3.26 15.27
CA VAL A 538 19.56 -2.68 14.90
C VAL A 538 20.42 -2.41 16.12
N SER A 539 19.87 -1.88 17.22
CA SER A 539 20.67 -1.56 18.42
C SER A 539 21.18 -2.78 19.16
N GLN A 540 20.47 -3.87 19.12
CA GLN A 540 20.84 -5.13 19.80
C GLN A 540 21.75 -6.02 18.96
N ASN A 541 21.55 -5.99 17.64
CA ASN A 541 22.18 -6.95 16.72
C ASN A 541 23.19 -6.30 15.76
N PHE A 542 23.35 -4.97 15.79
CA PHE A 542 24.38 -4.31 15.02
C PHE A 542 25.72 -4.43 15.77
N VAL A 543 26.48 -5.44 15.42
CA VAL A 543 27.70 -5.82 16.17
C VAL A 543 28.92 -5.08 15.66
N GLY A 544 28.97 -4.66 14.37
CA GLY A 544 30.06 -3.88 13.83
C GLY A 544 29.90 -2.36 14.05
N ASP A 545 30.90 -1.59 13.71
CA ASP A 545 30.87 -0.12 13.75
C ASP A 545 30.24 0.44 12.48
N PHE A 546 30.48 -0.24 11.33
CA PHE A 546 29.93 0.16 10.03
C PHE A 546 29.40 -1.05 9.25
N VAL A 547 28.35 -0.83 8.49
CA VAL A 547 27.84 -1.74 7.48
C VAL A 547 28.01 -1.13 6.10
N VAL A 548 28.58 -1.91 5.18
CA VAL A 548 28.66 -1.57 3.77
C VAL A 548 27.66 -2.41 3.01
N SER A 549 26.75 -1.78 2.31
CA SER A 549 25.71 -2.45 1.54
C SER A 549 25.36 -1.67 0.29
N ASN A 550 24.73 -2.35 -0.67
CA ASN A 550 24.13 -1.69 -1.82
C ASN A 550 22.76 -1.13 -1.46
N VAL A 551 22.46 0.09 -1.91
CA VAL A 551 21.20 0.81 -1.63
C VAL A 551 19.94 0.00 -2.01
N ILE A 552 20.05 -0.98 -2.91
CA ILE A 552 18.94 -1.80 -3.39
C ILE A 552 19.13 -3.29 -3.09
N GLY A 553 20.05 -3.65 -2.21
CA GLY A 553 20.24 -5.02 -1.73
C GLY A 553 20.92 -5.98 -2.71
N THR A 554 21.37 -5.54 -3.89
CA THR A 554 22.14 -6.38 -4.81
C THR A 554 23.59 -6.53 -4.37
N GLY A 555 24.25 -7.60 -4.78
CA GLY A 555 25.65 -7.82 -4.47
C GLY A 555 26.61 -6.79 -5.13
N PHE A 556 27.79 -6.65 -4.57
CA PHE A 556 28.87 -5.81 -5.06
C PHE A 556 30.23 -6.53 -4.99
N SER A 557 31.28 -5.94 -5.60
CA SER A 557 32.58 -6.60 -5.73
C SER A 557 33.25 -6.92 -4.40
N PRO A 558 33.73 -8.13 -4.20
CA PRO A 558 34.59 -8.49 -3.07
C PRO A 558 35.86 -7.64 -2.96
N ALA A 559 36.29 -7.04 -4.06
CA ALA A 559 37.45 -6.12 -4.07
C ALA A 559 37.23 -4.89 -3.17
N ILE A 560 35.97 -4.51 -2.92
CA ILE A 560 35.60 -3.44 -1.97
C ILE A 560 35.99 -3.86 -0.55
N GLY A 561 35.61 -5.08 -0.12
CA GLY A 561 36.01 -5.61 1.18
C GLY A 561 37.52 -5.72 1.34
N GLU A 562 38.25 -6.09 0.27
CA GLU A 562 39.73 -6.10 0.28
C GLU A 562 40.36 -4.69 0.35
N GLN A 563 39.70 -3.70 -0.21
CA GLN A 563 40.17 -2.30 -0.09
C GLN A 563 39.84 -1.74 1.30
N MET A 564 38.66 -2.03 1.82
CA MET A 564 38.23 -1.64 3.17
C MET A 564 39.17 -2.21 4.25
N SER A 565 39.59 -3.47 4.12
CA SER A 565 40.50 -4.11 5.07
C SER A 565 41.91 -3.48 5.11
N LYS A 566 42.24 -2.63 4.14
CA LYS A 566 43.53 -1.92 4.05
C LYS A 566 43.43 -0.48 4.55
N VAL A 567 42.28 -0.03 4.94
CA VAL A 567 42.06 1.33 5.48
C VAL A 567 42.60 1.37 6.91
N ASP A 568 43.44 2.38 7.19
CA ASP A 568 43.96 2.57 8.54
C ASP A 568 42.83 2.76 9.55
N GLY A 569 42.81 1.93 10.60
CA GLY A 569 41.76 1.92 11.61
C GLY A 569 40.67 0.89 11.40
N VAL A 570 40.72 0.09 10.35
CA VAL A 570 39.86 -1.08 10.19
C VAL A 570 40.55 -2.31 10.77
N ASP A 571 39.97 -2.89 11.80
CA ASP A 571 40.47 -4.06 12.48
C ASP A 571 40.05 -5.36 11.80
N GLN A 572 38.78 -5.44 11.38
CA GLN A 572 38.21 -6.62 10.76
C GLN A 572 37.10 -6.28 9.74
N VAL A 573 37.02 -7.06 8.68
CA VAL A 573 35.94 -7.03 7.69
C VAL A 573 35.30 -8.41 7.64
N VAL A 574 34.03 -8.52 7.93
CA VAL A 574 33.24 -9.75 7.86
C VAL A 574 32.30 -9.66 6.66
N ARG A 575 32.24 -10.71 5.85
CA ARG A 575 31.50 -10.76 4.59
C ARG A 575 30.27 -11.62 4.70
N GLU A 576 29.22 -11.19 4.04
CA GLU A 576 27.97 -11.94 3.89
C GLU A 576 27.52 -11.91 2.43
N ARG A 577 27.15 -13.06 1.90
CA ARG A 577 26.63 -13.27 0.54
C ARG A 577 25.30 -13.97 0.61
N PHE A 578 24.41 -13.68 -0.33
CA PHE A 578 23.09 -14.28 -0.38
C PHE A 578 22.88 -15.04 -1.68
N GLY A 579 22.06 -16.08 -1.60
CA GLY A 579 21.63 -16.88 -2.73
C GLY A 579 20.34 -17.64 -2.44
N ASN A 580 19.80 -18.26 -3.46
CA ASN A 580 18.63 -19.12 -3.37
C ASN A 580 18.97 -20.55 -3.75
N ALA A 581 18.53 -21.50 -2.95
CA ALA A 581 18.61 -22.92 -3.19
C ALA A 581 17.21 -23.53 -3.17
N GLU A 582 17.00 -24.69 -3.78
CA GLU A 582 15.73 -25.40 -3.67
C GLU A 582 15.84 -26.58 -2.71
N ARG A 583 14.79 -26.83 -1.95
CA ARG A 583 14.63 -28.02 -1.13
C ARG A 583 13.26 -28.64 -1.39
N LYS A 584 13.26 -29.85 -1.99
CA LYS A 584 12.02 -30.58 -2.34
C LYS A 584 11.07 -29.75 -3.24
N GLY A 585 11.62 -28.86 -4.08
CA GLY A 585 10.86 -27.97 -4.96
C GLY A 585 10.43 -26.64 -4.34
N ASP A 586 10.75 -26.40 -3.05
CA ASP A 586 10.49 -25.12 -2.40
C ASP A 586 11.77 -24.28 -2.36
N ASN A 587 11.68 -23.01 -2.75
CA ASN A 587 12.81 -22.08 -2.75
C ASN A 587 13.21 -21.73 -1.30
N GLN A 588 14.53 -21.78 -1.03
CA GLN A 588 15.13 -21.51 0.26
C GLN A 588 16.19 -20.43 0.15
N PHE A 589 16.05 -19.38 0.94
CA PHE A 589 17.06 -18.34 1.03
C PHE A 589 18.27 -18.84 1.81
N VAL A 590 19.48 -18.66 1.28
CA VAL A 590 20.73 -19.13 1.89
C VAL A 590 21.71 -17.96 2.01
N ALA A 591 22.42 -17.88 3.12
CA ALA A 591 23.54 -16.95 3.31
C ALA A 591 24.87 -17.71 3.30
N ALA A 592 25.92 -17.06 2.87
CA ALA A 592 27.27 -17.54 3.02
C ALA A 592 28.15 -16.49 3.71
N VAL A 593 28.94 -16.93 4.67
CA VAL A 593 29.63 -16.06 5.61
C VAL A 593 31.10 -16.40 5.78
N ASP A 594 31.89 -15.40 6.19
CA ASP A 594 33.25 -15.62 6.67
C ASP A 594 33.26 -16.51 7.93
N PRO A 595 34.30 -17.30 8.18
CA PRO A 595 34.42 -18.08 9.42
C PRO A 595 34.32 -17.25 10.70
N ALA A 596 34.70 -15.99 10.65
CA ALA A 596 34.63 -15.06 11.77
C ALA A 596 33.19 -14.55 12.07
N TYR A 597 32.21 -14.83 11.22
CA TYR A 597 30.84 -14.31 11.32
C TYR A 597 30.13 -14.78 12.59
N VAL A 598 30.31 -16.06 12.94
CA VAL A 598 29.67 -16.66 14.12
C VAL A 598 30.12 -15.98 15.41
N ASP A 599 31.44 -15.76 15.54
CA ASP A 599 32.02 -15.07 16.69
C ASP A 599 31.70 -13.56 16.68
N ALA A 600 31.72 -12.94 15.52
CA ALA A 600 31.45 -11.51 15.35
C ALA A 600 30.03 -11.12 15.69
N LEU A 601 29.08 -12.00 15.40
CA LEU A 601 27.65 -11.80 15.69
C LEU A 601 27.18 -12.45 17.01
N GLU A 602 28.13 -13.06 17.75
CA GLU A 602 27.83 -13.75 19.03
C GLU A 602 26.60 -14.68 18.91
N LEU A 603 26.53 -15.46 17.80
CA LEU A 603 25.36 -16.31 17.55
C LEU A 603 25.20 -17.35 18.66
N ASP A 604 24.01 -17.41 19.26
CA ASP A 604 23.67 -18.42 20.28
C ASP A 604 23.40 -19.76 19.59
N LEU A 605 24.39 -20.62 19.62
CA LEU A 605 24.39 -21.96 19.01
C LEU A 605 24.13 -23.04 20.05
N ASP A 606 23.35 -24.05 19.68
CA ASP A 606 23.16 -25.29 20.49
C ASP A 606 24.45 -26.11 20.63
N THR A 607 25.39 -25.94 19.71
CA THR A 607 26.73 -26.58 19.72
C THR A 607 27.79 -25.59 19.22
N SER A 608 29.07 -25.88 19.44
CA SER A 608 30.18 -25.06 18.92
C SER A 608 30.46 -25.31 17.43
N GLY A 609 29.40 -25.52 16.63
CA GLY A 609 29.50 -25.74 15.19
C GLY A 609 29.85 -24.50 14.41
N ALA A 610 30.49 -24.65 13.26
CA ALA A 610 30.72 -23.58 12.30
C ALA A 610 30.34 -24.05 10.89
N PRO A 611 29.95 -23.15 9.98
CA PRO A 611 29.70 -23.55 8.61
C PRO A 611 31.03 -23.78 7.89
N GLY A 612 31.08 -24.80 6.99
CA GLY A 612 32.24 -25.08 6.15
C GLY A 612 32.59 -26.55 6.00
N GLY A 613 33.27 -26.89 4.91
CA GLY A 613 33.65 -28.26 4.60
C GLY A 613 32.46 -29.20 4.41
N GLY A 614 31.37 -28.71 3.85
CA GLY A 614 30.13 -29.46 3.66
C GLY A 614 29.21 -29.43 4.90
N ALA A 615 29.41 -28.49 5.83
CA ALA A 615 28.56 -28.30 7.00
C ALA A 615 27.86 -26.95 6.98
N VAL A 616 26.62 -26.92 7.47
CA VAL A 616 25.75 -25.71 7.51
C VAL A 616 25.24 -25.44 8.91
N LEU A 617 24.93 -24.19 9.19
CA LEU A 617 24.15 -23.78 10.35
C LEU A 617 22.69 -23.53 9.93
N LEU A 618 21.75 -23.90 10.81
CA LEU A 618 20.33 -23.71 10.59
C LEU A 618 19.74 -22.78 11.66
N GLN A 619 18.81 -21.93 11.25
CA GLN A 619 18.00 -21.15 12.15
C GLN A 619 17.00 -22.04 12.88
N ARG A 620 16.76 -21.82 14.18
CA ARG A 620 15.95 -22.70 15.02
C ARG A 620 14.53 -22.89 14.49
N SER A 621 13.82 -21.79 14.19
CA SER A 621 12.47 -21.88 13.69
C SER A 621 12.39 -22.70 12.39
N TRP A 622 13.34 -22.49 11.48
CA TRP A 622 13.40 -23.25 10.22
C TRP A 622 13.75 -24.71 10.43
N ALA A 623 14.66 -25.02 11.36
CA ALA A 623 15.04 -26.38 11.69
C ALA A 623 13.87 -27.15 12.31
N ASP A 624 13.13 -26.52 13.24
CA ASP A 624 11.94 -27.09 13.88
C ASP A 624 10.81 -27.36 12.87
N ASP A 625 10.55 -26.43 11.94
CA ASP A 625 9.53 -26.60 10.87
C ASP A 625 9.85 -27.73 9.89
N HIS A 626 11.12 -28.13 9.81
CA HIS A 626 11.59 -29.17 8.89
C HIS A 626 12.03 -30.45 9.59
N ASP A 627 11.81 -30.56 10.90
CA ASP A 627 12.21 -31.72 11.74
C ASP A 627 13.71 -32.05 11.60
N LEU A 628 14.60 -31.02 11.62
CA LEU A 628 16.05 -31.16 11.50
C LEU A 628 16.74 -30.76 12.81
N ALA A 629 17.79 -31.46 13.15
CA ALA A 629 18.62 -31.20 14.33
C ALA A 629 20.12 -31.28 13.98
N THR A 630 20.96 -30.82 14.89
CA THR A 630 22.41 -30.92 14.76
C THR A 630 22.84 -32.36 14.59
N GLY A 631 23.60 -32.63 13.53
CA GLY A 631 24.06 -33.96 13.10
C GLY A 631 23.22 -34.59 12.00
N ASP A 632 22.08 -34.00 11.61
CA ASP A 632 21.28 -34.45 10.48
C ASP A 632 21.87 -33.96 9.16
N ASP A 633 21.40 -34.55 8.05
CA ASP A 633 21.78 -34.15 6.71
C ASP A 633 20.66 -33.34 6.04
N VAL A 634 21.02 -32.25 5.41
CA VAL A 634 20.11 -31.41 4.57
C VAL A 634 20.59 -31.43 3.12
N THR A 635 19.70 -31.81 2.20
CA THR A 635 19.99 -31.75 0.78
C THR A 635 19.32 -30.54 0.15
N LEU A 636 20.13 -29.76 -0.57
CA LEU A 636 19.73 -28.54 -1.26
C LEU A 636 20.10 -28.65 -2.74
N ASP A 637 19.20 -28.26 -3.60
CA ASP A 637 19.44 -28.13 -5.03
C ASP A 637 20.02 -26.74 -5.30
N MET A 638 21.30 -26.73 -5.67
CA MET A 638 22.13 -25.56 -5.89
C MET A 638 22.33 -25.34 -7.39
N PRO A 639 22.83 -24.16 -7.84
CA PRO A 639 23.06 -23.88 -9.27
C PRO A 639 23.86 -24.98 -10.02
N VAL A 640 24.82 -25.61 -9.35
CA VAL A 640 25.66 -26.70 -9.97
C VAL A 640 25.06 -28.10 -9.76
N GLY A 641 23.93 -28.24 -9.07
CA GLY A 641 23.22 -29.48 -8.81
C GLY A 641 23.00 -29.78 -7.34
N SER A 642 22.31 -30.88 -7.03
CA SER A 642 21.99 -31.25 -5.63
C SER A 642 23.25 -31.52 -4.81
N ARG A 643 23.32 -30.94 -3.64
CA ARG A 643 24.38 -31.17 -2.64
C ARG A 643 23.78 -31.47 -1.28
N THR A 644 24.45 -32.36 -0.54
CA THR A 644 24.06 -32.71 0.83
C THR A 644 25.05 -32.13 1.82
N TYR A 645 24.54 -31.40 2.80
CA TYR A 645 25.33 -30.78 3.86
C TYR A 645 24.95 -31.40 5.20
N SER A 646 25.91 -31.52 6.13
CA SER A 646 25.63 -31.90 7.52
C SER A 646 25.31 -30.68 8.37
N VAL A 647 24.30 -30.74 9.23
CA VAL A 647 23.96 -29.67 10.18
C VAL A 647 24.98 -29.66 11.31
N SER A 648 25.85 -28.64 11.34
CA SER A 648 26.88 -28.48 12.37
C SER A 648 26.39 -27.81 13.64
N GLY A 649 25.27 -27.08 13.56
CA GLY A 649 24.64 -26.40 14.69
C GLY A 649 23.35 -25.73 14.31
N VAL A 650 22.52 -25.46 15.31
CA VAL A 650 21.29 -24.68 15.20
C VAL A 650 21.43 -23.43 16.04
N PHE A 651 21.23 -22.26 15.42
CA PHE A 651 21.28 -20.95 16.09
C PHE A 651 19.90 -20.42 16.41
N GLU A 652 19.77 -19.71 17.53
CA GLU A 652 18.51 -19.03 17.89
C GLU A 652 18.16 -17.96 16.85
N ASP A 653 16.86 -17.75 16.62
CA ASP A 653 16.37 -16.81 15.64
C ASP A 653 16.99 -15.42 15.87
N ASN A 654 17.75 -14.97 14.88
CA ASN A 654 18.46 -13.70 14.92
C ASN A 654 18.04 -12.84 13.72
N PRO A 655 17.45 -11.65 13.95
CA PRO A 655 16.94 -10.80 12.88
C PRO A 655 18.02 -10.15 11.99
N VAL A 656 19.29 -10.26 12.38
CA VAL A 656 20.44 -9.78 11.57
C VAL A 656 20.86 -10.83 10.56
N VAL A 657 20.71 -12.10 10.89
CA VAL A 657 20.99 -13.20 9.97
C VAL A 657 19.82 -13.34 9.02
N ALA A 658 19.97 -12.82 7.82
CA ALA A 658 18.87 -12.70 6.86
C ALA A 658 18.37 -14.05 6.29
N ALA A 659 19.14 -15.14 6.44
CA ALA A 659 18.84 -16.43 5.84
C ALA A 659 18.75 -17.55 6.88
N PRO A 660 17.78 -18.47 6.74
CA PRO A 660 17.61 -19.59 7.66
C PRO A 660 18.70 -20.66 7.53
N ILE A 661 19.45 -20.68 6.42
CA ILE A 661 20.52 -21.63 6.15
C ILE A 661 21.81 -20.85 5.91
N VAL A 662 22.85 -21.14 6.70
CA VAL A 662 24.12 -20.43 6.61
C VAL A 662 25.23 -21.40 6.20
N LEU A 663 25.90 -21.08 5.09
CA LEU A 663 27.02 -21.81 4.50
C LEU A 663 28.34 -21.06 4.74
N SER A 664 29.46 -21.73 4.42
CA SER A 664 30.74 -21.02 4.26
C SER A 664 30.83 -20.37 2.88
N LEU A 665 31.67 -19.33 2.74
CA LEU A 665 31.97 -18.70 1.45
C LEU A 665 32.53 -19.69 0.42
N ASP A 666 33.32 -20.69 0.89
CA ASP A 666 33.91 -21.71 0.03
C ASP A 666 32.85 -22.70 -0.50
N ASP A 667 31.96 -23.21 0.40
CA ASP A 667 30.88 -24.10 0.00
C ASP A 667 29.89 -23.39 -0.95
N PHE A 668 29.66 -22.10 -0.76
CA PHE A 668 28.81 -21.28 -1.61
C PHE A 668 29.40 -21.11 -3.02
N ALA A 669 30.73 -20.85 -3.10
CA ALA A 669 31.43 -20.77 -4.38
C ALA A 669 31.43 -22.12 -5.11
N GLU A 670 31.67 -23.22 -4.40
CA GLU A 670 31.62 -24.57 -4.95
C GLU A 670 30.21 -24.98 -5.40
N ALA A 671 29.16 -24.41 -4.78
CA ALA A 671 27.76 -24.60 -5.17
C ALA A 671 27.37 -23.82 -6.43
N GLY A 672 28.31 -23.03 -7.00
CA GLY A 672 28.14 -22.31 -8.25
C GLY A 672 27.51 -20.91 -8.12
N PHE A 673 27.42 -20.39 -6.91
CA PHE A 673 26.96 -19.02 -6.69
C PHE A 673 28.04 -17.99 -7.04
N PRO A 674 27.65 -16.79 -7.50
CA PRO A 674 28.61 -15.73 -7.82
C PRO A 674 29.35 -15.24 -6.59
N ALA A 675 30.60 -14.88 -6.74
CA ALA A 675 31.43 -14.30 -5.68
C ALA A 675 31.13 -12.80 -5.53
N SER A 676 29.92 -12.44 -5.15
CA SER A 676 29.51 -11.05 -4.88
C SER A 676 29.14 -10.89 -3.42
N ASP A 677 29.68 -9.87 -2.77
CA ASP A 677 29.35 -9.56 -1.37
C ASP A 677 28.04 -8.73 -1.32
N ASN A 678 27.12 -9.08 -0.46
CA ASN A 678 25.88 -8.33 -0.28
C ASN A 678 25.97 -7.36 0.89
N VAL A 679 26.70 -7.78 1.93
CA VAL A 679 26.92 -6.99 3.14
C VAL A 679 28.37 -7.18 3.60
N LEU A 680 29.01 -6.08 4.03
CA LEU A 680 30.24 -6.13 4.82
C LEU A 680 29.96 -5.51 6.18
N ILE A 681 30.38 -6.18 7.24
CA ILE A 681 30.37 -5.68 8.59
C ILE A 681 31.81 -5.30 8.94
N LEU A 682 32.04 -4.05 9.32
CA LEU A 682 33.36 -3.52 9.64
C LEU A 682 33.50 -3.27 11.13
N PHE A 683 34.61 -3.72 11.69
CA PHE A 683 35.06 -3.39 13.04
C PHE A 683 36.23 -2.43 12.94
N THR A 684 36.24 -1.37 13.74
CA THR A 684 37.17 -0.27 13.61
C THR A 684 37.67 0.18 14.98
N ASP A 685 38.79 0.90 14.98
CA ASP A 685 39.45 1.41 16.20
C ASP A 685 38.91 2.77 16.70
N ASP A 686 37.74 3.21 16.30
CA ASP A 686 37.16 4.53 16.63
C ASP A 686 38.04 5.73 16.27
N SER A 687 38.96 5.59 15.33
CA SER A 687 39.84 6.68 14.94
C SER A 687 39.11 7.83 14.28
N ALA A 688 39.41 9.06 14.64
CA ALA A 688 38.80 10.25 14.08
C ALA A 688 38.87 10.29 12.54
N GLY A 689 37.74 10.45 11.86
CA GLY A 689 37.62 10.53 10.41
C GLY A 689 37.64 9.16 9.70
N ILE A 690 37.37 8.05 10.41
CA ILE A 690 37.28 6.72 9.79
C ILE A 690 36.17 6.67 8.75
N GLN A 691 35.01 7.26 9.01
CA GLN A 691 33.91 7.36 8.09
C GLN A 691 34.34 8.00 6.74
N ASP A 692 35.05 9.13 6.78
CA ASP A 692 35.49 9.81 5.55
C ASP A 692 36.47 8.95 4.74
N ARG A 693 37.32 8.15 5.42
CA ARG A 693 38.28 7.24 4.75
C ARG A 693 37.55 6.06 4.10
N LEU A 694 36.53 5.51 4.77
CA LEU A 694 35.70 4.43 4.25
C LEU A 694 34.85 4.92 3.09
N ASP A 695 34.22 6.10 3.20
CA ASP A 695 33.46 6.73 2.11
C ASP A 695 34.32 7.00 0.88
N ALA A 696 35.59 7.31 1.06
CA ALA A 696 36.54 7.52 -0.05
C ALA A 696 36.77 6.24 -0.87
N VAL A 697 36.71 5.05 -0.27
CA VAL A 697 36.83 3.75 -0.99
C VAL A 697 35.67 3.53 -1.97
N VAL A 698 34.50 3.98 -1.61
CA VAL A 698 33.27 3.80 -2.41
C VAL A 698 32.83 5.08 -3.13
N ALA A 699 33.64 6.14 -3.11
CA ALA A 699 33.28 7.45 -3.67
C ALA A 699 32.88 7.40 -5.15
N ASP A 700 33.49 6.48 -5.92
CA ASP A 700 33.17 6.27 -7.33
C ASP A 700 31.97 5.34 -7.56
N LEU A 701 31.39 4.78 -6.50
CA LEU A 701 30.31 3.77 -6.52
C LEU A 701 29.11 4.25 -5.70
N PRO A 702 28.33 5.23 -6.18
CA PRO A 702 27.22 5.82 -5.42
C PRO A 702 26.08 4.82 -5.08
N VAL A 703 26.16 3.60 -5.58
CA VAL A 703 25.25 2.49 -5.24
C VAL A 703 25.68 1.76 -3.97
N VAL A 704 26.95 1.84 -3.58
CA VAL A 704 27.48 1.21 -2.36
C VAL A 704 27.66 2.30 -1.31
N THR A 705 27.13 2.08 -0.14
CA THR A 705 27.16 3.07 0.95
C THR A 705 27.74 2.47 2.20
N VAL A 706 28.53 3.26 2.91
CA VAL A 706 29.06 2.93 4.24
C VAL A 706 28.19 3.63 5.27
N LYS A 707 27.65 2.88 6.22
CA LYS A 707 26.68 3.38 7.20
C LYS A 707 27.08 2.97 8.60
N ASP A 708 27.07 3.93 9.51
CA ASP A 708 27.07 3.65 10.94
C ASP A 708 25.69 3.08 11.36
N GLN A 709 25.60 2.61 12.60
CA GLN A 709 24.36 2.07 13.17
C GLN A 709 23.16 3.01 12.99
N THR A 710 23.36 4.33 13.17
CA THR A 710 22.28 5.34 13.09
C THR A 710 21.78 5.52 11.67
N ALA A 711 22.70 5.62 10.70
CA ALA A 711 22.37 5.75 9.28
C ALA A 711 21.71 4.49 8.74
N PHE A 712 22.20 3.31 9.17
CA PHE A 712 21.61 2.02 8.79
C PHE A 712 20.17 1.89 9.32
N ALA A 713 19.95 2.15 10.62
CA ALA A 713 18.60 2.15 11.19
C ALA A 713 17.66 3.14 10.50
N LYS A 714 18.17 4.32 10.11
CA LYS A 714 17.38 5.31 9.39
C LYS A 714 16.96 4.80 8.01
N GLU A 715 17.85 4.16 7.28
CA GLU A 715 17.56 3.61 5.95
C GLU A 715 16.52 2.49 6.04
N GLN A 716 16.67 1.58 7.00
CA GLN A 716 15.68 0.52 7.22
C GLN A 716 14.29 1.04 7.60
N ARG A 717 14.19 2.22 8.20
CA ARG A 717 12.91 2.88 8.54
C ARG A 717 12.29 3.66 7.38
N GLU A 718 13.06 4.07 6.39
CA GLU A 718 12.58 4.94 5.32
C GLU A 718 11.39 4.37 4.54
N PRO A 719 11.34 3.08 4.16
CA PRO A 719 10.16 2.47 3.55
C PRO A 719 8.91 2.53 4.43
N ILE A 720 9.08 2.32 5.75
CA ILE A 720 7.99 2.42 6.72
C ILE A 720 7.48 3.86 6.82
N ASP A 721 8.39 4.84 6.85
CA ASP A 721 8.03 6.26 6.89
C ASP A 721 7.21 6.66 5.66
N GLN A 722 7.61 6.22 4.49
CA GLN A 722 6.90 6.46 3.24
C GLN A 722 5.51 5.80 3.24
N PHE A 723 5.43 4.54 3.68
CA PHE A 723 4.17 3.81 3.79
C PHE A 723 3.20 4.46 4.79
N VAL A 724 3.68 4.84 5.97
CA VAL A 724 2.89 5.55 6.99
C VAL A 724 2.40 6.90 6.48
N LEU A 725 3.25 7.65 5.76
CA LEU A 725 2.84 8.93 5.14
C LEU A 725 1.73 8.74 4.10
N MET A 726 1.84 7.71 3.28
CA MET A 726 0.81 7.35 2.30
C MET A 726 -0.52 7.00 2.99
N ILE A 727 -0.48 6.21 4.05
CA ILE A 727 -1.65 5.88 4.87
C ILE A 727 -2.30 7.16 5.42
N PHE A 728 -1.53 8.07 5.98
CA PHE A 728 -2.07 9.32 6.51
C PHE A 728 -2.65 10.23 5.44
N ALA A 729 -2.10 10.23 4.23
CA ALA A 729 -2.68 10.97 3.11
C ALA A 729 -4.07 10.42 2.74
N LEU A 730 -4.23 9.09 2.68
CA LEU A 730 -5.52 8.44 2.43
C LEU A 730 -6.52 8.65 3.58
N LEU A 731 -6.04 8.58 4.83
CA LEU A 731 -6.83 8.88 6.02
C LEU A 731 -7.31 10.33 6.06
N GLY A 732 -6.51 11.27 5.55
CA GLY A 732 -6.91 12.66 5.40
C GLY A 732 -8.22 12.81 4.63
N LEU A 733 -8.41 12.00 3.58
CA LEU A 733 -9.65 11.97 2.81
C LEU A 733 -10.85 11.45 3.63
N ALA A 734 -10.66 10.36 4.40
CA ALA A 734 -11.69 9.84 5.30
C ALA A 734 -12.08 10.89 6.37
N LEU A 735 -11.11 11.66 6.84
CA LEU A 735 -11.32 12.76 7.76
C LEU A 735 -12.17 13.89 7.14
N VAL A 736 -11.95 14.21 5.86
CA VAL A 736 -12.80 15.16 5.12
C VAL A 736 -14.26 14.69 5.10
N ILE A 737 -14.50 13.39 4.89
CA ILE A 737 -15.85 12.81 4.94
C ILE A 737 -16.49 13.03 6.32
N ALA A 738 -15.72 12.80 7.39
CA ALA A 738 -16.21 13.03 8.76
C ALA A 738 -16.53 14.51 9.04
N VAL A 739 -15.68 15.44 8.59
CA VAL A 739 -15.93 16.89 8.68
C VAL A 739 -17.25 17.28 8.01
N LEU A 740 -17.46 16.77 6.78
CA LEU A 740 -18.69 17.05 6.05
C LEU A 740 -19.92 16.44 6.73
N GLY A 741 -19.77 15.30 7.39
CA GLY A 741 -20.80 14.73 8.26
C GLY A 741 -21.19 15.64 9.42
N ILE A 742 -20.20 16.25 10.09
CA ILE A 742 -20.43 17.23 11.16
C ILE A 742 -21.14 18.48 10.60
N VAL A 743 -20.64 19.03 9.49
CA VAL A 743 -21.25 20.19 8.81
C VAL A 743 -22.72 19.94 8.48
N ASN A 744 -23.01 18.79 7.88
CA ASN A 744 -24.38 18.40 7.49
C ASN A 744 -25.30 18.30 8.71
N THR A 745 -24.85 17.65 9.77
CA THR A 745 -25.65 17.48 10.99
C THR A 745 -25.91 18.80 11.70
N LEU A 746 -24.90 19.68 11.80
CA LEU A 746 -25.06 21.01 12.38
C LEU A 746 -25.94 21.90 11.53
N ALA A 747 -25.81 21.88 10.21
CA ALA A 747 -26.68 22.67 9.32
C ALA A 747 -28.15 22.30 9.48
N LEU A 748 -28.44 20.99 9.56
CA LEU A 748 -29.79 20.50 9.84
C LEU A 748 -30.28 20.88 11.24
N SER A 749 -29.38 20.84 12.26
CA SER A 749 -29.68 21.27 13.63
C SER A 749 -30.14 22.72 13.68
N VAL A 750 -29.44 23.61 12.99
CA VAL A 750 -29.78 25.01 12.92
C VAL A 750 -31.14 25.23 12.25
N ILE A 751 -31.45 24.50 11.20
CA ILE A 751 -32.73 24.60 10.49
C ILE A 751 -33.90 24.11 11.37
N GLU A 752 -33.73 22.99 12.09
CA GLU A 752 -34.75 22.46 13.00
C GLU A 752 -35.05 23.37 14.19
N ARG A 753 -34.03 24.10 14.66
CA ARG A 753 -34.11 24.96 15.84
C ARG A 753 -34.22 26.42 15.47
N THR A 754 -34.68 26.73 14.25
CA THR A 754 -34.78 28.11 13.75
C THR A 754 -35.59 29.01 14.69
N ARG A 755 -36.75 28.52 15.23
CA ARG A 755 -37.60 29.24 16.19
C ARG A 755 -36.89 29.44 17.53
N GLU A 756 -36.23 28.40 18.10
CA GLU A 756 -35.44 28.56 19.35
C GLU A 756 -34.31 29.59 19.18
N VAL A 757 -33.58 29.52 18.05
CA VAL A 757 -32.53 30.49 17.71
C VAL A 757 -33.07 31.90 17.54
N GLY A 758 -34.24 32.04 16.91
CA GLY A 758 -34.95 33.32 16.79
C GLY A 758 -35.34 33.92 18.15
N LEU A 759 -35.90 33.07 19.04
CA LEU A 759 -36.25 33.45 20.41
C LEU A 759 -35.02 33.89 21.23
N LEU A 760 -33.93 33.11 21.21
CA LEU A 760 -32.68 33.46 21.91
C LEU A 760 -32.14 34.81 21.43
N ARG A 761 -32.23 35.10 20.14
CA ARG A 761 -31.83 36.38 19.58
C ARG A 761 -32.76 37.51 19.97
N ALA A 762 -34.07 37.26 20.07
CA ALA A 762 -35.06 38.25 20.52
C ALA A 762 -34.86 38.63 21.99
N ILE A 763 -34.40 37.67 22.84
CA ILE A 763 -34.09 37.90 24.25
C ILE A 763 -32.70 38.59 24.44
N GLY A 764 -31.96 38.88 23.35
CA GLY A 764 -30.70 39.62 23.38
C GLY A 764 -29.41 38.86 23.12
N LEU A 765 -29.44 37.56 22.70
CA LEU A 765 -28.25 36.82 22.32
C LEU A 765 -27.61 37.45 21.08
N SER A 766 -26.35 37.88 21.18
CA SER A 766 -25.62 38.49 20.07
C SER A 766 -25.27 37.46 18.97
N ARG A 767 -25.00 37.99 17.76
CA ARG A 767 -24.57 37.15 16.63
C ARG A 767 -23.24 36.39 16.91
N ALA A 768 -22.34 37.03 17.67
CA ALA A 768 -21.07 36.45 18.08
C ALA A 768 -21.28 35.30 19.08
N GLN A 769 -22.12 35.53 20.10
CA GLN A 769 -22.48 34.51 21.08
C GLN A 769 -23.19 33.31 20.47
N LEU A 770 -24.07 33.52 19.49
CA LEU A 770 -24.73 32.46 18.76
C LEU A 770 -23.70 31.62 17.94
N ARG A 771 -22.75 32.26 17.26
CA ARG A 771 -21.69 31.58 16.55
C ARG A 771 -20.84 30.76 17.52
N LEU A 772 -20.42 31.34 18.63
CA LEU A 772 -19.65 30.64 19.66
C LEU A 772 -20.40 29.43 20.19
N MET A 773 -21.69 29.53 20.48
CA MET A 773 -22.51 28.41 20.96
C MET A 773 -22.51 27.24 19.99
N ILE A 774 -22.70 27.51 18.68
CA ILE A 774 -22.69 26.45 17.64
C ILE A 774 -21.28 25.88 17.45
N THR A 775 -20.25 26.70 17.53
CA THR A 775 -18.84 26.23 17.44
C THR A 775 -18.51 25.34 18.62
N LEU A 776 -18.89 25.69 19.85
CA LEU A 776 -18.66 24.85 21.04
C LEU A 776 -19.43 23.52 20.95
N GLU A 777 -20.67 23.52 20.42
CA GLU A 777 -21.43 22.30 20.17
C GLU A 777 -20.67 21.37 19.16
N SER A 778 -20.11 21.94 18.09
CA SER A 778 -19.31 21.22 17.09
C SER A 778 -18.03 20.63 17.68
N VAL A 779 -17.30 21.43 18.46
CA VAL A 779 -16.04 21.01 19.10
C VAL A 779 -16.27 19.82 20.05
N VAL A 780 -17.35 19.87 20.87
CA VAL A 780 -17.69 18.72 21.76
C VAL A 780 -17.95 17.46 20.97
N ILE A 781 -18.67 17.55 19.85
CA ILE A 781 -18.94 16.40 18.97
C ILE A 781 -17.63 15.83 18.41
N ALA A 782 -16.75 16.70 17.92
CA ALA A 782 -15.48 16.29 17.34
C ALA A 782 -14.54 15.68 18.38
N VAL A 783 -14.38 16.30 19.55
CA VAL A 783 -13.53 15.77 20.63
C VAL A 783 -14.07 14.46 21.18
N LEU A 784 -15.40 14.32 21.32
CA LEU A 784 -16.02 13.03 21.70
C LEU A 784 -15.67 11.93 20.71
N GLY A 785 -15.81 12.19 19.40
CA GLY A 785 -15.43 11.24 18.35
C GLY A 785 -13.95 10.89 18.42
N ALA A 786 -13.10 11.90 18.64
CA ALA A 786 -11.65 11.71 18.74
C ALA A 786 -11.25 10.87 19.95
N VAL A 787 -11.78 11.15 21.13
CA VAL A 787 -11.48 10.37 22.35
C VAL A 787 -11.89 8.91 22.18
N LEU A 788 -13.11 8.67 21.65
CA LEU A 788 -13.55 7.29 21.39
C LEU A 788 -12.70 6.62 20.29
N GLY A 789 -12.30 7.36 19.26
CA GLY A 789 -11.43 6.87 18.19
C GLY A 789 -10.04 6.51 18.70
N VAL A 790 -9.42 7.37 19.51
CA VAL A 790 -8.11 7.11 20.12
C VAL A 790 -8.15 5.87 21.02
N VAL A 791 -9.19 5.73 21.87
CA VAL A 791 -9.32 4.56 22.74
C VAL A 791 -9.45 3.26 21.94
N LEU A 792 -10.28 3.26 20.89
CA LEU A 792 -10.43 2.09 20.02
C LEU A 792 -9.18 1.81 19.21
N GLY A 793 -8.56 2.86 18.64
CA GLY A 793 -7.34 2.73 17.86
C GLY A 793 -6.16 2.22 18.69
N LEU A 794 -6.07 2.64 19.96
CA LEU A 794 -5.08 2.11 20.91
C LEU A 794 -5.32 0.60 21.13
N GLY A 795 -6.59 0.21 21.37
CA GLY A 795 -6.93 -1.20 21.57
C GLY A 795 -6.62 -2.06 20.33
N PHE A 796 -6.98 -1.60 19.14
CA PHE A 796 -6.73 -2.31 17.89
C PHE A 796 -5.23 -2.35 17.53
N GLY A 797 -4.52 -1.23 17.71
CA GLY A 797 -3.09 -1.14 17.44
C GLY A 797 -2.28 -2.11 18.32
N VAL A 798 -2.53 -2.09 19.62
CA VAL A 798 -1.87 -3.00 20.56
C VAL A 798 -2.23 -4.46 20.27
N ALA A 799 -3.50 -4.77 19.99
CA ALA A 799 -3.93 -6.13 19.68
C ALA A 799 -3.27 -6.65 18.39
N LEU A 800 -3.17 -5.81 17.36
CA LEU A 800 -2.52 -6.17 16.10
C LEU A 800 -1.02 -6.41 16.31
N MET A 801 -0.33 -5.56 17.08
CA MET A 801 1.09 -5.73 17.36
C MET A 801 1.37 -7.03 18.14
N TYR A 802 0.49 -7.40 19.05
CA TYR A 802 0.61 -8.71 19.73
C TYR A 802 0.48 -9.89 18.77
N ALA A 803 -0.36 -9.77 17.74
CA ALA A 803 -0.58 -10.85 16.77
C ALA A 803 0.55 -11.02 15.75
N VAL A 804 1.34 -9.96 15.51
CA VAL A 804 2.47 -10.00 14.56
C VAL A 804 3.82 -10.03 15.28
N ARG A 805 3.82 -10.26 16.60
CA ARG A 805 5.03 -10.25 17.41
C ARG A 805 6.05 -11.29 16.94
N ASP A 806 5.57 -12.50 16.62
CA ASP A 806 6.40 -13.61 16.16
C ASP A 806 6.96 -13.42 14.73
N GLN A 807 6.56 -12.32 14.07
CA GLN A 807 7.06 -11.91 12.74
C GLN A 807 8.16 -10.83 12.84
N GLY A 808 8.84 -10.71 13.97
CA GLY A 808 9.94 -9.75 14.18
C GLY A 808 9.51 -8.34 14.61
N LEU A 809 8.23 -8.12 14.92
CA LEU A 809 7.72 -6.83 15.41
C LEU A 809 7.46 -6.88 16.93
N GLU A 810 8.51 -7.01 17.72
CA GLU A 810 8.42 -7.26 19.16
C GLU A 810 8.05 -6.03 20.00
N VAL A 811 8.45 -4.83 19.56
CA VAL A 811 8.31 -3.60 20.33
C VAL A 811 6.95 -2.98 20.13
N ILE A 812 6.21 -2.79 21.23
CA ILE A 812 4.96 -2.02 21.20
C ILE A 812 5.26 -0.58 21.60
N SER A 813 5.27 0.32 20.62
CA SER A 813 5.44 1.75 20.83
C SER A 813 4.12 2.49 20.62
N VAL A 814 3.79 3.39 21.55
CA VAL A 814 2.60 4.23 21.47
C VAL A 814 3.01 5.68 21.22
N PRO A 815 2.77 6.23 20.02
CA PRO A 815 3.18 7.58 19.65
C PRO A 815 2.31 8.65 20.34
N VAL A 816 2.49 8.87 21.63
CA VAL A 816 1.68 9.80 22.44
C VAL A 816 1.63 11.20 21.82
N GLY A 817 2.75 11.67 21.24
CA GLY A 817 2.81 12.95 20.55
C GLY A 817 1.86 13.02 19.35
N GLN A 818 1.81 12.00 18.50
CA GLN A 818 0.89 11.94 17.35
C GLN A 818 -0.57 11.82 17.79
N LEU A 819 -0.84 11.01 18.84
CA LEU A 819 -2.18 10.91 19.40
C LEU A 819 -2.69 12.23 19.97
N ALA A 820 -1.81 13.02 20.62
CA ALA A 820 -2.13 14.37 21.08
C ALA A 820 -2.41 15.32 19.89
N VAL A 821 -1.64 15.23 18.81
CA VAL A 821 -1.89 15.99 17.58
C VAL A 821 -3.28 15.64 17.00
N PHE A 822 -3.70 14.38 16.98
CA PHE A 822 -5.03 13.98 16.52
C PHE A 822 -6.15 14.59 17.38
N LEU A 823 -5.95 14.66 18.70
CA LEU A 823 -6.92 15.33 19.60
C LEU A 823 -6.99 16.84 19.32
N VAL A 824 -5.86 17.50 19.13
CA VAL A 824 -5.82 18.93 18.77
C VAL A 824 -6.46 19.15 17.40
N LEU A 825 -6.13 18.33 16.42
CA LEU A 825 -6.72 18.40 15.08
C LEU A 825 -8.24 18.21 15.12
N SER A 826 -8.76 17.37 16.01
CA SER A 826 -10.21 17.22 16.18
C SER A 826 -10.91 18.51 16.65
N VAL A 827 -10.25 19.30 17.50
CA VAL A 827 -10.76 20.62 17.90
C VAL A 827 -10.79 21.57 16.70
N VAL A 828 -9.71 21.61 15.90
CA VAL A 828 -9.64 22.42 14.68
C VAL A 828 -10.75 22.02 13.70
N ILE A 829 -10.94 20.71 13.51
CA ILE A 829 -12.02 20.15 12.68
C ILE A 829 -13.38 20.60 13.18
N GLY A 830 -13.61 20.51 14.50
CA GLY A 830 -14.85 20.98 15.12
C GLY A 830 -15.12 22.45 14.85
N VAL A 831 -14.11 23.30 14.95
CA VAL A 831 -14.21 24.75 14.64
C VAL A 831 -14.51 24.95 13.16
N LEU A 832 -13.78 24.33 12.25
CA LEU A 832 -13.96 24.46 10.80
C LEU A 832 -15.35 23.98 10.35
N ALA A 833 -15.82 22.85 10.87
CA ALA A 833 -17.14 22.30 10.56
C ALA A 833 -18.29 23.23 11.00
N ALA A 834 -18.08 24.01 12.05
CA ALA A 834 -19.09 24.97 12.54
C ALA A 834 -19.17 26.25 11.70
N VAL A 835 -18.15 26.64 10.95
CA VAL A 835 -18.07 27.96 10.29
C VAL A 835 -19.29 28.25 9.41
N LEU A 836 -19.65 27.35 8.52
CA LEU A 836 -20.79 27.55 7.61
C LEU A 836 -22.15 27.53 8.33
N PRO A 837 -22.47 26.53 9.20
CA PRO A 837 -23.71 26.49 9.95
C PRO A 837 -23.87 27.69 10.88
N ALA A 838 -22.81 28.08 11.60
CA ALA A 838 -22.84 29.19 12.51
C ALA A 838 -23.04 30.55 11.81
N ARG A 839 -22.42 30.75 10.64
CA ARG A 839 -22.64 31.93 9.81
C ARG A 839 -24.09 32.03 9.32
N ARG A 840 -24.68 30.90 8.88
CA ARG A 840 -26.08 30.83 8.44
C ARG A 840 -27.04 31.16 9.60
N ALA A 841 -26.83 30.55 10.76
CA ALA A 841 -27.65 30.79 11.95
C ALA A 841 -27.61 32.27 12.38
N ALA A 842 -26.43 32.90 12.37
CA ALA A 842 -26.25 34.29 12.75
C ALA A 842 -26.89 35.28 11.79
N ARG A 843 -27.19 34.91 10.56
CA ARG A 843 -27.84 35.71 9.52
C ARG A 843 -29.35 35.50 9.44
N LEU A 844 -29.96 34.64 10.25
CA LEU A 844 -31.38 34.42 10.28
C LEU A 844 -32.14 35.70 10.66
N ASP A 845 -33.22 36.01 9.95
CA ASP A 845 -34.14 37.07 10.30
C ASP A 845 -34.98 36.64 11.49
N VAL A 846 -34.91 37.42 12.59
CA VAL A 846 -35.52 37.07 13.87
C VAL A 846 -37.05 37.08 13.77
N LEU A 847 -37.63 38.07 13.04
CA LEU A 847 -39.08 38.16 12.88
C LEU A 847 -39.63 36.99 12.06
N ARG A 848 -38.99 36.68 10.94
CA ARG A 848 -39.36 35.51 10.13
C ARG A 848 -39.16 34.20 10.87
N ALA A 849 -38.09 34.07 11.66
CA ALA A 849 -37.81 32.86 12.43
C ALA A 849 -38.84 32.55 13.51
N ILE A 850 -39.45 33.59 14.11
CA ILE A 850 -40.51 33.43 15.13
C ILE A 850 -41.90 33.25 14.49
N ALA A 851 -42.12 33.84 13.30
CA ALA A 851 -43.40 33.76 12.58
C ALA A 851 -43.58 32.48 11.74
N THR A 852 -42.56 31.63 11.58
CA THR A 852 -42.71 30.33 10.90
C THR A 852 -43.38 29.32 11.82
N ASP A 853 -44.62 28.91 11.45
CA ASP A 853 -45.38 27.83 12.05
C ASP A 853 -44.75 26.45 11.79
#